data_fde1e53185549e58d170867cff609edd
#
_entry.id   fde1e53185549e58d170867cff609edd
#
_cell.length_a   1.000
_cell.length_b   1.000
_cell.length_c   1.000
_cell.angle_alpha   90.00
_cell.angle_beta   90.00
_cell.angle_gamma   90.00
#
_symmetry.space_group_name_H-M   'P 1'
#
loop_
_entity.id
_entity.type
_entity.pdbx_description
1 polymer ?
#
loop_
_entity_poly.entity_id
_entity_poly.type
_entity_poly.pdbx_seq_one_letter_code
_entity_poly.pdbx_strand_id
1 'polypeptide(L)'
;MIPAVVRRFAACLSMAGLVCVAAPGPAAAVAAPAPPHAVDLDAAAWQYAPDPGGRGLAERWSQGQGSPAWAPVKLPHVFDPRPDDATFPGETGWYRVALSAPRGTPAGFGWGVRFEQIRRDAQVWLDGRLIAHHHDPYAPFTVALPPLADGARHELVVRADNHKAKEPREGWWNWGGITRPAQLVPLGTLVTHDAGFLPQQRCADGGGSCSWSVLVDATVENRGATIVRPRLAARLSDPDGKPAGRATATARFVAPGETARVRFRVPVQGDAQLWGPGHAKLYGAALDTISPAGVQQTDRVRIGLRTVAVRDGLLQLNGAPIDLRGASIQEDVDGHGPALTDGDVAGIVAQLKAVGANVTRAHYALDERLQRKLDEAGILVWTQAPIYHRDKLLQTDAQRQDALATVRATVLATRNHPSTLTHSVANELSVIPDQVPGTAAFLRDARALTIDLDPTLPSAVDTLSYPGFPRQQAYAAFALLGINSYFGWYPGKPGHSTADIGSLGPYLKGMRAMYPGAGLVLTEFGAESTMTGPASEKQTYAFQEVYTRDVLKTVAQAPTLSGAIYWTLREFAVKPKWDGGAQLRGADRNAIHHKGLITYDGRPKPAWNILRDDIRATPLVRPDADVAYALNTRLAHRDRGRIGAGVAIGILVALFVFLAVDLWAFLGWRRAILADDAD
;
A
#
# COMPACT_ATOMS: atom_id res chain seq x y z
N MET A 1 13.44 63.86 -60.19
CA MET A 1 13.92 65.27 -60.34
C MET A 1 14.28 65.78 -58.98
N ILE A 2 15.53 66.09 -58.80
CA ILE A 2 16.19 66.77 -57.64
C ILE A 2 15.81 68.25 -57.74
N PRO A 3 15.89 69.12 -56.71
CA PRO A 3 17.13 69.31 -55.96
C PRO A 3 17.02 69.62 -54.44
N ALA A 4 18.21 69.47 -53.85
CA ALA A 4 18.64 69.93 -52.52
C ALA A 4 18.67 71.45 -52.35
N VAL A 5 18.60 71.91 -51.10
CA VAL A 5 19.20 73.17 -50.66
C VAL A 5 19.73 73.01 -49.25
N VAL A 6 21.03 73.20 -49.13
CA VAL A 6 21.85 73.43 -47.93
C VAL A 6 21.74 74.84 -47.45
N ARG A 7 21.65 75.10 -46.12
CA ARG A 7 22.29 76.30 -45.50
C ARG A 7 22.61 76.02 -44.02
N ARG A 8 23.84 76.33 -43.67
CA ARG A 8 24.49 76.46 -42.36
C ARG A 8 24.00 77.64 -41.59
N PHE A 9 24.03 77.55 -40.24
CA PHE A 9 24.49 78.65 -39.32
C PHE A 9 24.62 78.01 -37.94
N ALA A 10 25.79 77.98 -37.41
CA ALA A 10 26.47 78.69 -36.35
C ALA A 10 26.10 78.37 -34.87
N ALA A 11 27.13 78.00 -34.15
CA ALA A 11 27.23 77.60 -32.76
C ALA A 11 26.73 78.67 -31.74
N CYS A 12 26.13 78.15 -30.64
CA CYS A 12 26.20 78.77 -29.31
C CYS A 12 26.50 77.65 -28.26
N LEU A 13 27.64 77.75 -27.59
CA LEU A 13 27.95 76.95 -26.41
C LEU A 13 27.03 77.33 -25.26
N SER A 14 26.38 76.34 -24.66
CA SER A 14 25.85 76.43 -23.30
C SER A 14 26.22 75.19 -22.55
N MET A 15 27.12 75.30 -21.56
CA MET A 15 27.42 74.30 -20.54
C MET A 15 26.14 74.00 -19.76
N ALA A 16 25.54 72.82 -19.92
CA ALA A 16 24.57 72.24 -19.03
C ALA A 16 25.21 71.02 -18.35
N GLY A 17 25.37 71.06 -17.04
CA GLY A 17 25.95 70.00 -16.22
C GLY A 17 25.19 68.68 -16.37
N LEU A 18 25.91 67.63 -16.70
CA LEU A 18 25.42 66.29 -16.72
C LEU A 18 25.28 65.80 -15.28
N VAL A 19 24.06 65.83 -14.71
CA VAL A 19 23.74 65.09 -13.50
C VAL A 19 23.57 63.63 -13.92
N CYS A 20 24.58 62.78 -13.69
CA CYS A 20 24.43 61.33 -13.76
C CYS A 20 23.49 60.86 -12.62
N VAL A 21 22.21 60.66 -12.93
CA VAL A 21 21.33 59.88 -12.07
C VAL A 21 21.76 58.44 -12.25
N ALA A 22 22.48 57.87 -11.26
CA ALA A 22 22.76 56.46 -11.18
C ALA A 22 21.42 55.74 -11.11
N ALA A 23 21.09 54.93 -12.12
CA ALA A 23 19.97 53.98 -12.04
C ALA A 23 20.17 53.09 -10.80
N PRO A 24 19.16 52.85 -9.96
CA PRO A 24 19.29 51.91 -8.86
C PRO A 24 19.63 50.57 -9.47
N GLY A 25 20.78 49.98 -9.08
CA GLY A 25 21.16 48.62 -9.43
C GLY A 25 20.02 47.64 -9.04
N PRO A 26 19.86 46.53 -9.72
CA PRO A 26 18.86 45.57 -9.33
C PRO A 26 19.05 45.23 -7.85
N ALA A 27 18.04 45.54 -7.04
CA ALA A 27 18.00 45.15 -5.64
C ALA A 27 18.28 43.64 -5.58
N ALA A 28 19.34 43.24 -4.89
CA ALA A 28 19.61 41.83 -4.66
C ALA A 28 18.33 41.23 -4.07
N ALA A 29 17.69 40.35 -4.83
CA ALA A 29 16.53 39.63 -4.34
C ALA A 29 16.96 38.88 -3.07
N VAL A 30 16.48 39.33 -1.92
CA VAL A 30 16.68 38.61 -0.66
C VAL A 30 16.13 37.20 -0.90
N ALA A 31 17.00 36.21 -0.80
CA ALA A 31 16.58 34.81 -0.96
C ALA A 31 15.44 34.55 0.04
N ALA A 32 14.31 34.07 -0.46
CA ALA A 32 13.20 33.72 0.42
C ALA A 32 13.66 32.66 1.45
N PRO A 33 13.25 32.78 2.72
CA PRO A 33 13.66 31.87 3.75
C PRO A 33 13.28 30.42 3.37
N ALA A 34 14.19 29.48 3.64
CA ALA A 34 13.88 28.05 3.47
C ALA A 34 12.80 27.61 4.49
N PRO A 35 11.97 26.60 4.15
CA PRO A 35 11.04 26.02 5.12
C PRO A 35 11.79 25.53 6.36
N PRO A 36 11.22 25.68 7.57
CA PRO A 36 11.79 25.10 8.78
C PRO A 36 11.90 23.57 8.66
N HIS A 37 12.71 22.97 9.51
CA HIS A 37 12.83 21.52 9.59
C HIS A 37 11.78 20.92 10.54
N ALA A 38 11.32 19.70 10.26
CA ALA A 38 10.53 18.92 11.20
C ALA A 38 11.35 18.61 12.46
N VAL A 39 10.64 18.50 13.60
CA VAL A 39 11.23 18.15 14.89
C VAL A 39 10.65 16.80 15.32
N ASP A 40 11.53 15.87 15.65
CA ASP A 40 11.15 14.56 16.18
C ASP A 40 10.54 14.71 17.59
N LEU A 41 9.40 14.09 17.81
CA LEU A 41 8.70 14.09 19.09
C LEU A 41 8.82 12.75 19.84
N ASP A 42 9.42 11.72 19.27
CA ASP A 42 9.50 10.40 19.89
C ASP A 42 10.29 10.43 21.21
N ALA A 43 11.36 11.21 21.24
CA ALA A 43 12.19 11.42 22.42
C ALA A 43 11.67 12.52 23.39
N ALA A 44 10.55 13.18 23.06
CA ALA A 44 9.96 14.18 23.95
C ALA A 44 9.44 13.54 25.26
N ALA A 45 9.23 14.36 26.28
CA ALA A 45 8.80 13.89 27.61
C ALA A 45 7.30 13.54 27.62
N TRP A 46 6.93 12.52 26.84
CA TRP A 46 5.55 12.03 26.83
C TRP A 46 5.18 11.38 28.16
N GLN A 47 3.93 11.53 28.52
CA GLN A 47 3.29 10.83 29.63
C GLN A 47 2.06 10.09 29.13
N TYR A 48 1.80 8.93 29.69
CA TYR A 48 0.65 8.07 29.39
C TYR A 48 -0.17 7.84 30.65
N ALA A 49 -1.49 7.78 30.52
CA ALA A 49 -2.42 7.37 31.57
C ALA A 49 -3.47 6.41 30.98
N PRO A 50 -3.64 5.20 31.53
CA PRO A 50 -4.72 4.30 31.15
C PRO A 50 -6.07 4.84 31.62
N ASP A 51 -7.13 4.60 30.85
CA ASP A 51 -8.50 5.00 31.17
C ASP A 51 -9.48 3.81 31.04
N PRO A 52 -9.32 2.76 31.87
CA PRO A 52 -10.12 1.54 31.75
C PRO A 52 -11.62 1.76 31.99
N GLY A 53 -11.99 2.86 32.62
CA GLY A 53 -13.39 3.23 32.90
C GLY A 53 -13.96 4.25 31.92
N GLY A 54 -13.19 4.73 30.92
CA GLY A 54 -13.64 5.75 29.97
C GLY A 54 -13.97 7.11 30.58
N ARG A 55 -13.42 7.43 31.76
CA ARG A 55 -13.77 8.61 32.55
C ARG A 55 -13.11 9.89 32.10
N GLY A 56 -12.00 9.79 31.35
CA GLY A 56 -11.14 10.92 31.04
C GLY A 56 -11.84 12.05 30.27
N LEU A 57 -12.84 11.75 29.45
CA LEU A 57 -13.66 12.78 28.79
C LEU A 57 -14.56 13.51 29.78
N ALA A 58 -15.26 12.79 30.67
CA ALA A 58 -16.16 13.36 31.70
C ALA A 58 -15.37 14.16 32.73
N GLU A 59 -14.21 13.68 33.13
CA GLU A 59 -13.31 14.31 34.08
C GLU A 59 -12.42 15.39 33.45
N ARG A 60 -12.54 15.63 32.13
CA ARG A 60 -11.82 16.66 31.37
C ARG A 60 -10.30 16.59 31.51
N TRP A 61 -9.73 15.40 31.35
CA TRP A 61 -8.27 15.20 31.42
C TRP A 61 -7.51 16.02 30.39
N SER A 62 -8.12 16.28 29.22
CA SER A 62 -7.56 17.17 28.20
C SER A 62 -7.43 18.63 28.65
N GLN A 63 -8.10 19.04 29.74
CA GLN A 63 -8.06 20.38 30.32
C GLN A 63 -7.26 20.43 31.64
N GLY A 64 -6.51 19.38 31.94
CA GLY A 64 -5.74 19.27 33.19
C GLY A 64 -6.59 19.06 34.44
N GLN A 65 -7.87 18.65 34.29
CA GLN A 65 -8.76 18.33 35.37
C GLN A 65 -8.73 16.81 35.67
N GLY A 66 -9.36 16.37 36.75
CA GLY A 66 -9.30 14.99 37.20
C GLY A 66 -7.93 14.63 37.83
N SER A 67 -7.73 13.35 38.07
CA SER A 67 -6.50 12.83 38.70
C SER A 67 -6.01 11.56 38.01
N PRO A 68 -5.68 11.61 36.68
CA PRO A 68 -5.15 10.45 36.00
C PRO A 68 -3.74 10.10 36.51
N ALA A 69 -3.43 8.81 36.49
CA ALA A 69 -2.11 8.30 36.91
C ALA A 69 -1.11 8.42 35.74
N TRP A 70 -0.62 9.62 35.50
CA TRP A 70 0.36 9.87 34.45
C TRP A 70 1.71 9.20 34.73
N ALA A 71 2.21 8.40 33.80
CA ALA A 71 3.54 7.80 33.83
C ALA A 71 4.37 8.20 32.62
N PRO A 72 5.69 8.38 32.74
CA PRO A 72 6.54 8.71 31.60
C PRO A 72 6.59 7.56 30.60
N VAL A 73 6.50 7.87 29.31
CA VAL A 73 6.64 6.91 28.19
C VAL A 73 7.48 7.50 27.07
N LYS A 74 7.98 6.63 26.21
CA LYS A 74 8.62 7.00 24.94
C LYS A 74 7.74 6.52 23.78
N LEU A 75 7.73 7.22 22.67
CA LEU A 75 7.12 6.76 21.45
C LEU A 75 8.14 5.98 20.59
N PRO A 76 7.69 5.01 19.80
CA PRO A 76 6.34 4.44 19.74
C PRO A 76 5.94 3.69 21.03
N HIS A 77 4.63 3.64 21.33
CA HIS A 77 4.12 3.04 22.56
C HIS A 77 2.80 2.32 22.32
N VAL A 78 2.63 1.14 22.91
CA VAL A 78 1.35 0.43 22.97
C VAL A 78 0.84 0.41 24.42
N PHE A 79 -0.48 0.29 24.61
CA PHE A 79 -1.11 0.29 25.94
C PHE A 79 -0.58 -0.84 26.84
N ASP A 80 -0.66 -2.08 26.34
CA ASP A 80 -0.03 -3.25 26.95
C ASP A 80 0.69 -4.05 25.84
N PRO A 81 2.00 -4.30 25.97
CA PRO A 81 2.75 -5.08 25.01
C PRO A 81 2.51 -6.60 25.11
N ARG A 82 1.68 -7.05 26.06
CA ARG A 82 1.35 -8.46 26.25
C ARG A 82 -0.12 -8.71 25.91
N PRO A 83 -0.40 -9.67 25.02
CA PRO A 83 -1.78 -10.07 24.73
C PRO A 83 -2.47 -10.62 25.98
N ASP A 84 -3.56 -9.97 26.41
CA ASP A 84 -4.43 -10.40 27.48
C ASP A 84 -5.88 -10.45 26.98
N ASP A 85 -6.56 -11.58 27.18
CA ASP A 85 -7.95 -11.78 26.74
C ASP A 85 -8.90 -10.66 27.18
N ALA A 86 -8.65 -10.05 28.35
CA ALA A 86 -9.46 -8.98 28.91
C ALA A 86 -9.31 -7.66 28.13
N THR A 87 -8.14 -7.39 27.52
CA THR A 87 -7.85 -6.13 26.80
C THR A 87 -8.13 -6.21 25.30
N PHE A 88 -8.35 -7.41 24.75
CA PHE A 88 -8.66 -7.60 23.32
C PHE A 88 -9.88 -6.80 22.80
N PRO A 89 -10.99 -6.63 23.53
CA PRO A 89 -12.14 -5.84 23.07
C PRO A 89 -11.81 -4.37 22.82
N GLY A 90 -10.83 -3.86 23.54
CA GLY A 90 -10.32 -2.50 23.45
C GLY A 90 -10.18 -1.82 24.79
N GLU A 91 -9.37 -0.78 24.76
CA GLU A 91 -9.04 0.08 25.88
C GLU A 91 -8.97 1.53 25.42
N THR A 92 -8.96 2.44 26.37
CA THR A 92 -8.69 3.86 26.13
C THR A 92 -7.44 4.27 26.88
N GLY A 93 -6.55 4.97 26.19
CA GLY A 93 -5.35 5.55 26.78
C GLY A 93 -5.18 7.01 26.42
N TRP A 94 -4.64 7.76 27.35
CA TRP A 94 -4.35 9.17 27.20
C TRP A 94 -2.86 9.43 27.18
N TYR A 95 -2.44 10.29 26.27
CA TYR A 95 -1.06 10.75 26.15
C TYR A 95 -1.01 12.26 26.30
N ARG A 96 0.04 12.78 26.91
CA ARG A 96 0.30 14.21 26.90
C ARG A 96 1.78 14.52 26.74
N VAL A 97 2.06 15.65 26.10
CA VAL A 97 3.42 16.17 25.97
C VAL A 97 3.39 17.70 25.96
N ALA A 98 4.38 18.30 26.61
CA ALA A 98 4.63 19.71 26.42
C ALA A 98 5.42 19.92 25.12
N LEU A 99 4.91 20.76 24.23
CA LEU A 99 5.61 21.14 23.00
C LEU A 99 5.80 22.67 22.97
N SER A 100 6.81 23.11 22.26
CA SER A 100 7.05 24.53 22.01
C SER A 100 7.31 24.72 20.52
N ALA A 101 6.74 25.77 19.95
CA ALA A 101 7.08 26.19 18.59
C ALA A 101 8.58 26.53 18.55
N PRO A 102 9.33 26.05 17.55
CA PRO A 102 10.70 26.47 17.34
C PRO A 102 10.81 27.99 17.17
N ARG A 103 11.78 28.60 17.85
CA ARG A 103 12.03 30.04 17.76
C ARG A 103 12.47 30.46 16.37
N GLY A 104 12.07 31.65 15.95
CA GLY A 104 12.43 32.20 14.65
C GLY A 104 11.70 31.51 13.48
N THR A 105 10.52 30.98 13.70
CA THR A 105 9.65 30.47 12.63
C THR A 105 9.42 31.56 11.58
N PRO A 106 9.81 31.37 10.30
CA PRO A 106 9.63 32.41 9.28
C PRO A 106 8.16 32.79 9.09
N ALA A 107 7.92 34.08 8.75
CA ALA A 107 6.57 34.56 8.45
C ALA A 107 5.92 33.71 7.34
N GLY A 108 4.64 33.37 7.52
CA GLY A 108 3.88 32.51 6.60
C GLY A 108 3.99 31.02 6.90
N PHE A 109 4.74 30.62 7.93
CA PHE A 109 4.76 29.23 8.40
C PHE A 109 4.02 29.11 9.73
N GLY A 110 3.29 28.01 9.86
CA GLY A 110 2.75 27.46 11.10
C GLY A 110 3.32 26.06 11.36
N TRP A 111 2.71 25.35 12.29
CA TRP A 111 3.13 24.02 12.68
C TRP A 111 1.96 23.05 12.65
N GLY A 112 2.27 21.78 12.46
CA GLY A 112 1.34 20.67 12.62
C GLY A 112 2.03 19.53 13.36
N VAL A 113 1.27 18.66 13.97
CA VAL A 113 1.78 17.38 14.49
C VAL A 113 1.39 16.27 13.53
N ARG A 114 2.39 15.59 13.00
CA ARG A 114 2.23 14.39 12.18
C ARG A 114 2.38 13.16 13.05
N PHE A 115 1.38 12.29 13.02
CA PHE A 115 1.43 10.96 13.57
C PHE A 115 1.52 9.96 12.44
N GLU A 116 2.48 9.04 12.50
CA GLU A 116 2.60 7.96 11.51
C GLU A 116 1.52 6.89 11.74
N GLN A 117 1.09 6.67 13.00
CA GLN A 117 -0.04 5.81 13.31
C GLN A 117 -0.53 6.01 14.74
N ILE A 118 -1.83 6.10 14.93
CA ILE A 118 -2.51 5.94 16.22
C ILE A 118 -3.61 4.89 16.04
N ARG A 119 -3.61 3.86 16.86
CA ARG A 119 -4.60 2.79 16.80
C ARG A 119 -5.66 2.98 17.88
N ARG A 120 -6.99 3.09 17.55
CA ARG A 120 -7.67 3.10 16.24
C ARG A 120 -8.30 4.44 15.98
N ASP A 121 -8.91 5.00 17.02
CA ASP A 121 -9.57 6.29 17.04
C ASP A 121 -8.71 7.25 17.85
N ALA A 122 -8.45 8.42 17.31
CA ALA A 122 -7.59 9.41 17.93
C ALA A 122 -8.30 10.76 18.02
N GLN A 123 -8.41 11.28 19.22
CA GLN A 123 -8.81 12.67 19.48
C GLN A 123 -7.58 13.44 19.96
N VAL A 124 -7.38 14.66 19.43
CA VAL A 124 -6.20 15.48 19.71
C VAL A 124 -6.63 16.86 20.21
N TRP A 125 -6.09 17.27 21.35
CA TRP A 125 -6.31 18.59 21.96
C TRP A 125 -5.00 19.37 22.02
N LEU A 126 -5.12 20.67 21.90
CA LEU A 126 -4.05 21.63 22.23
C LEU A 126 -4.59 22.59 23.27
N ASP A 127 -3.90 22.72 24.41
CA ASP A 127 -4.28 23.59 25.52
C ASP A 127 -5.77 23.41 25.95
N GLY A 128 -6.22 22.16 26.00
CA GLY A 128 -7.58 21.80 26.38
C GLY A 128 -8.64 21.96 25.27
N ARG A 129 -8.31 22.47 24.09
CA ARG A 129 -9.21 22.61 22.96
C ARG A 129 -9.06 21.44 22.00
N LEU A 130 -10.15 20.74 21.66
CA LEU A 130 -10.16 19.70 20.64
C LEU A 130 -9.84 20.31 19.26
N ILE A 131 -8.81 19.81 18.59
CA ILE A 131 -8.34 20.32 17.29
C ILE A 131 -8.43 19.28 16.18
N ALA A 132 -8.51 17.98 16.50
CA ALA A 132 -8.68 16.93 15.50
C ALA A 132 -9.33 15.67 16.04
N HIS A 133 -9.98 14.93 15.15
CA HIS A 133 -10.48 13.58 15.34
C HIS A 133 -10.13 12.75 14.10
N HIS A 134 -9.50 11.59 14.31
CA HIS A 134 -9.02 10.70 13.23
C HIS A 134 -9.44 9.26 13.52
N HIS A 135 -9.95 8.55 12.52
CA HIS A 135 -10.54 7.21 12.65
C HIS A 135 -9.78 6.09 11.95
N ASP A 136 -8.78 6.38 11.13
CA ASP A 136 -8.05 5.33 10.41
C ASP A 136 -6.95 4.73 11.31
N PRO A 137 -6.97 3.42 11.59
CA PRO A 137 -5.99 2.79 12.47
C PRO A 137 -4.62 2.54 11.82
N TYR A 138 -4.45 2.79 10.51
CA TYR A 138 -3.24 2.41 9.76
C TYR A 138 -2.60 3.57 9.00
N ALA A 139 -3.37 4.63 8.69
CA ALA A 139 -2.88 5.73 7.90
C ALA A 139 -2.16 6.80 8.72
N PRO A 140 -1.06 7.38 8.22
CA PRO A 140 -0.48 8.58 8.78
C PRO A 140 -1.40 9.78 8.58
N PHE A 141 -1.41 10.71 9.53
CA PHE A 141 -2.17 11.95 9.43
C PHE A 141 -1.45 13.12 10.08
N THR A 142 -1.78 14.34 9.64
CA THR A 142 -1.21 15.58 10.18
C THR A 142 -2.31 16.46 10.75
N VAL A 143 -2.15 16.88 12.00
CA VAL A 143 -3.03 17.80 12.70
C VAL A 143 -2.42 19.18 12.64
N ALA A 144 -3.06 20.11 11.95
CA ALA A 144 -2.63 21.50 11.92
C ALA A 144 -2.85 22.14 13.30
N LEU A 145 -1.83 22.77 13.83
CA LEU A 145 -1.93 23.51 15.08
C LEU A 145 -2.43 24.95 14.82
N PRO A 146 -3.17 25.56 15.76
CA PRO A 146 -3.41 26.99 15.76
C PRO A 146 -2.09 27.77 15.72
N PRO A 147 -2.08 29.08 15.38
CA PRO A 147 -0.88 29.89 15.47
C PRO A 147 -0.26 29.82 16.86
N LEU A 148 1.01 29.40 16.92
CA LEU A 148 1.79 29.31 18.17
C LEU A 148 2.74 30.51 18.25
N ALA A 149 2.84 31.12 19.44
CA ALA A 149 3.86 32.14 19.67
C ALA A 149 5.25 31.49 19.80
N ASP A 150 6.28 32.16 19.26
CA ASP A 150 7.66 31.66 19.28
C ASP A 150 8.13 31.26 20.68
N GLY A 151 8.52 30.01 20.83
CA GLY A 151 9.02 29.47 22.10
C GLY A 151 7.97 29.36 23.23
N ALA A 152 6.70 29.68 22.97
CA ALA A 152 5.63 29.45 23.93
C ALA A 152 5.47 27.95 24.18
N ARG A 153 5.17 27.61 25.42
CA ARG A 153 4.91 26.21 25.84
C ARG A 153 3.42 25.92 25.74
N HIS A 154 3.10 24.85 25.07
CA HIS A 154 1.75 24.33 24.88
C HIS A 154 1.64 22.90 25.39
N GLU A 155 0.45 22.45 25.75
CA GLU A 155 0.19 21.07 26.09
C GLU A 155 -0.61 20.40 24.96
N LEU A 156 0.00 19.39 24.34
CA LEU A 156 -0.68 18.51 23.42
C LEU A 156 -1.18 17.29 24.16
N VAL A 157 -2.48 17.00 24.05
CA VAL A 157 -3.11 15.81 24.64
C VAL A 157 -3.72 14.96 23.54
N VAL A 158 -3.50 13.65 23.59
CA VAL A 158 -4.04 12.67 22.65
C VAL A 158 -4.78 11.60 23.41
N ARG A 159 -6.04 11.37 23.09
CA ARG A 159 -6.79 10.19 23.50
C ARG A 159 -6.75 9.19 22.36
N ALA A 160 -6.21 8.03 22.62
CA ALA A 160 -6.23 6.89 21.71
C ALA A 160 -7.22 5.85 22.24
N ASP A 161 -8.08 5.34 21.37
CA ASP A 161 -9.14 4.39 21.72
C ASP A 161 -9.13 3.26 20.70
N ASN A 162 -8.86 2.03 21.14
CA ASN A 162 -8.85 0.88 20.26
C ASN A 162 -10.07 -0.03 20.40
N HIS A 163 -11.13 0.42 21.06
CA HIS A 163 -12.37 -0.34 21.11
C HIS A 163 -12.89 -0.60 19.69
N LYS A 164 -13.29 -1.83 19.44
CA LYS A 164 -13.86 -2.24 18.16
C LYS A 164 -15.07 -3.14 18.34
N ALA A 165 -15.98 -3.09 17.38
CA ALA A 165 -17.05 -4.06 17.23
C ALA A 165 -16.49 -5.43 16.77
N LYS A 166 -17.38 -6.43 16.65
CA LYS A 166 -17.03 -7.74 16.07
C LYS A 166 -16.45 -7.64 14.66
N GLU A 167 -16.92 -6.69 13.88
CA GLU A 167 -16.40 -6.33 12.56
C GLU A 167 -15.60 -5.00 12.64
N PRO A 168 -14.52 -4.81 11.90
CA PRO A 168 -13.92 -5.76 10.96
C PRO A 168 -13.26 -6.94 11.67
N ARG A 169 -13.34 -8.10 11.05
CA ARG A 169 -12.65 -9.31 11.50
C ARG A 169 -11.19 -9.25 11.06
N GLU A 170 -10.34 -8.68 11.89
CA GLU A 170 -8.90 -8.73 11.65
C GLU A 170 -8.30 -10.02 12.22
N GLY A 171 -7.33 -10.57 11.54
CA GLY A 171 -6.65 -11.81 11.92
C GLY A 171 -5.49 -11.62 12.89
N TRP A 172 -5.32 -10.42 13.48
CA TRP A 172 -4.26 -10.05 14.41
C TRP A 172 -4.81 -9.41 15.69
N TRP A 173 -3.95 -9.21 16.69
CA TRP A 173 -4.32 -8.63 17.96
C TRP A 173 -4.84 -7.19 17.80
N ASN A 174 -5.75 -6.80 18.69
CA ASN A 174 -6.32 -5.46 18.69
C ASN A 174 -5.45 -4.48 19.50
N TRP A 175 -4.26 -4.19 18.99
CA TRP A 175 -3.33 -3.26 19.59
C TRP A 175 -3.90 -1.83 19.66
N GLY A 176 -3.53 -1.07 20.72
CA GLY A 176 -3.90 0.33 20.91
C GLY A 176 -2.71 1.19 21.34
N GLY A 177 -2.73 2.48 20.97
CA GLY A 177 -1.69 3.45 21.33
C GLY A 177 -1.15 4.27 20.17
N ILE A 178 -0.12 5.09 20.46
CA ILE A 178 0.67 5.79 19.45
C ILE A 178 1.79 4.84 19.02
N THR A 179 1.50 3.99 18.04
CA THR A 179 2.29 2.80 17.73
C THR A 179 3.38 3.04 16.67
N ARG A 180 3.50 4.25 16.14
CA ARG A 180 4.56 4.69 15.23
C ARG A 180 5.00 6.12 15.57
N PRO A 181 6.11 6.61 15.00
CA PRO A 181 6.68 7.92 15.29
C PRO A 181 5.72 9.10 15.18
N ALA A 182 6.01 10.17 15.94
CA ALA A 182 5.33 11.46 15.86
C ALA A 182 6.34 12.59 15.62
N GLN A 183 5.94 13.60 14.84
CA GLN A 183 6.81 14.74 14.48
C GLN A 183 6.04 16.06 14.51
N LEU A 184 6.70 17.12 14.94
CA LEU A 184 6.24 18.49 14.71
C LEU A 184 6.74 18.91 13.32
N VAL A 185 5.81 19.19 12.40
CA VAL A 185 6.11 19.50 11.00
C VAL A 185 5.76 20.94 10.64
N PRO A 186 6.58 21.65 9.85
CA PRO A 186 6.25 22.99 9.40
C PRO A 186 5.14 22.94 8.35
N LEU A 187 4.22 23.89 8.43
CA LEU A 187 3.12 24.06 7.48
C LEU A 187 3.17 25.49 6.90
N GLY A 188 3.52 25.59 5.61
CA GLY A 188 3.47 26.85 4.88
C GLY A 188 2.04 27.28 4.51
N THR A 189 1.90 28.39 3.79
CA THR A 189 0.62 28.81 3.20
C THR A 189 0.19 27.94 2.03
N LEU A 190 1.11 27.19 1.43
CA LEU A 190 0.85 26.10 0.50
C LEU A 190 1.38 24.80 1.09
N VAL A 191 0.54 23.79 1.14
CA VAL A 191 0.90 22.46 1.63
C VAL A 191 0.68 21.46 0.51
N THR A 192 1.69 20.64 0.25
CA THR A 192 1.58 19.50 -0.65
C THR A 192 1.18 18.27 0.16
N HIS A 193 0.12 17.66 -0.27
CA HIS A 193 -0.32 16.36 0.23
C HIS A 193 0.09 15.29 -0.78
N ASP A 194 0.54 14.14 -0.26
CA ASP A 194 0.67 12.89 -1.02
C ASP A 194 1.53 12.99 -2.28
N ALA A 195 2.67 13.67 -2.21
CA ALA A 195 3.59 13.79 -3.34
C ALA A 195 4.08 12.39 -3.82
N GLY A 196 3.58 11.95 -4.98
CA GLY A 196 3.99 10.72 -5.64
C GLY A 196 5.08 10.98 -6.66
N PHE A 197 6.12 10.12 -6.65
CA PHE A 197 7.20 10.09 -7.64
C PHE A 197 7.24 8.71 -8.27
N LEU A 198 6.56 8.55 -9.40
CA LEU A 198 6.23 7.27 -10.01
C LEU A 198 7.08 7.03 -11.26
N PRO A 199 8.13 6.19 -11.21
CA PRO A 199 9.02 5.92 -12.34
C PRO A 199 8.29 5.22 -13.48
N GLN A 200 8.52 5.69 -14.71
CA GLN A 200 7.94 5.15 -15.93
C GLN A 200 9.00 4.96 -17.01
N GLN A 201 9.05 3.79 -17.59
CA GLN A 201 9.86 3.50 -18.77
C GLN A 201 9.00 3.61 -20.03
N ARG A 202 9.56 4.19 -21.07
CA ARG A 202 9.01 4.18 -22.43
C ARG A 202 10.07 3.71 -23.41
N CYS A 203 9.76 2.69 -24.18
CA CYS A 203 10.62 2.18 -25.23
C CYS A 203 10.02 2.54 -26.59
N ALA A 204 10.88 2.80 -27.59
CA ALA A 204 10.46 2.98 -28.95
C ALA A 204 9.85 1.68 -29.51
N ASP A 205 8.93 1.81 -30.45
CA ASP A 205 8.33 0.66 -31.14
C ASP A 205 9.42 -0.18 -31.80
N GLY A 206 9.29 -1.51 -31.70
CA GLY A 206 10.24 -2.45 -32.30
C GLY A 206 11.48 -2.77 -31.46
N GLY A 207 11.53 -2.43 -30.18
CA GLY A 207 12.63 -2.81 -29.26
C GLY A 207 13.83 -1.88 -29.32
N GLY A 208 13.64 -0.63 -29.74
CA GLY A 208 14.64 0.43 -29.73
C GLY A 208 15.01 0.94 -28.33
N SER A 209 15.72 2.07 -28.26
CA SER A 209 16.15 2.69 -27.03
C SER A 209 14.99 2.99 -26.08
N CYS A 210 15.15 2.67 -24.79
CA CYS A 210 14.19 2.99 -23.74
C CYS A 210 14.62 4.27 -23.00
N SER A 211 13.66 5.12 -22.67
CA SER A 211 13.84 6.30 -21.84
C SER A 211 13.07 6.18 -20.54
N TRP A 212 13.58 6.83 -19.49
CA TRP A 212 12.93 6.89 -18.19
C TRP A 212 12.43 8.29 -17.88
N SER A 213 11.31 8.37 -17.22
CA SER A 213 10.80 9.58 -16.59
C SER A 213 10.15 9.24 -15.27
N VAL A 214 10.07 10.23 -14.37
CA VAL A 214 9.31 10.12 -13.12
C VAL A 214 8.05 10.97 -13.26
N LEU A 215 6.88 10.35 -13.18
CA LEU A 215 5.61 11.07 -13.05
C LEU A 215 5.51 11.60 -11.63
N VAL A 216 5.47 12.91 -11.48
CA VAL A 216 5.13 13.59 -10.23
C VAL A 216 3.62 13.77 -10.20
N ASP A 217 2.98 13.33 -9.11
CA ASP A 217 1.55 13.45 -8.85
C ASP A 217 1.34 13.99 -7.43
N ALA A 218 0.91 15.22 -7.30
CA ALA A 218 0.80 15.90 -6.01
C ALA A 218 -0.50 16.70 -5.92
N THR A 219 -1.08 16.77 -4.73
CA THR A 219 -2.21 17.64 -4.41
C THR A 219 -1.72 18.81 -3.57
N VAL A 220 -1.91 20.04 -4.03
CA VAL A 220 -1.52 21.27 -3.33
C VAL A 220 -2.75 21.92 -2.73
N GLU A 221 -2.73 22.18 -1.43
CA GLU A 221 -3.74 22.95 -0.69
C GLU A 221 -3.26 24.39 -0.50
N ASN A 222 -4.15 25.35 -0.71
CA ASN A 222 -3.92 26.75 -0.33
C ASN A 222 -4.49 27.03 1.06
N ARG A 223 -3.63 27.12 2.04
CA ARG A 223 -3.97 27.47 3.44
C ARG A 223 -3.85 28.97 3.73
N GLY A 224 -3.41 29.75 2.73
CA GLY A 224 -3.32 31.21 2.83
C GLY A 224 -4.68 31.89 2.70
N ALA A 225 -4.68 33.21 2.88
CA ALA A 225 -5.90 34.03 2.81
C ALA A 225 -6.23 34.59 1.41
N THR A 226 -5.34 34.37 0.42
CA THR A 226 -5.50 34.94 -0.93
C THR A 226 -5.45 33.84 -1.99
N ILE A 227 -6.09 34.08 -3.12
CA ILE A 227 -5.99 33.20 -4.29
C ILE A 227 -4.53 33.17 -4.77
N VAL A 228 -3.99 32.00 -5.01
CA VAL A 228 -2.61 31.81 -5.43
C VAL A 228 -2.52 30.85 -6.61
N ARG A 229 -1.46 30.97 -7.40
CA ARG A 229 -1.12 30.05 -8.47
C ARG A 229 0.16 29.30 -8.09
N PRO A 230 0.07 28.10 -7.46
CA PRO A 230 1.24 27.37 -7.00
C PRO A 230 2.15 26.94 -8.15
N ARG A 231 3.48 27.03 -7.94
CA ARG A 231 4.49 26.44 -8.80
C ARG A 231 5.15 25.27 -8.09
N LEU A 232 5.33 24.18 -8.79
CA LEU A 232 6.01 22.99 -8.31
C LEU A 232 7.33 22.81 -9.08
N ALA A 233 8.41 22.50 -8.35
CA ALA A 233 9.72 22.26 -8.95
C ALA A 233 10.27 20.92 -8.42
N ALA A 234 10.38 19.93 -9.30
CA ALA A 234 10.93 18.62 -8.97
C ALA A 234 12.36 18.48 -9.42
N ARG A 235 13.18 17.82 -8.61
CA ARG A 235 14.57 17.48 -8.86
C ARG A 235 14.83 16.02 -8.56
N LEU A 236 15.68 15.40 -9.40
CA LEU A 236 16.16 14.03 -9.19
C LEU A 236 17.69 14.06 -9.01
N SER A 237 18.19 13.21 -8.14
CA SER A 237 19.62 12.85 -8.06
C SER A 237 19.77 11.35 -8.26
N ASP A 238 20.85 10.93 -8.92
CA ASP A 238 21.18 9.52 -9.10
C ASP A 238 21.64 8.86 -7.78
N PRO A 239 21.90 7.55 -7.75
CA PRO A 239 22.36 6.85 -6.54
C PRO A 239 23.70 7.37 -5.99
N ASP A 240 24.49 8.06 -6.79
CA ASP A 240 25.75 8.68 -6.37
C ASP A 240 25.56 10.15 -5.92
N GLY A 241 24.32 10.66 -5.90
CA GLY A 241 23.96 12.01 -5.49
C GLY A 241 24.14 13.08 -6.59
N LYS A 242 24.48 12.71 -7.82
CA LYS A 242 24.61 13.65 -8.95
C LYS A 242 23.25 14.04 -9.50
N PRO A 243 23.08 15.28 -10.03
CA PRO A 243 21.83 15.67 -10.69
C PRO A 243 21.44 14.71 -11.83
N ALA A 244 20.20 14.17 -11.76
CA ALA A 244 19.68 13.20 -12.72
C ALA A 244 18.36 13.64 -13.40
N GLY A 245 17.88 14.85 -13.14
CA GLY A 245 16.71 15.39 -13.80
C GLY A 245 16.05 16.53 -13.04
N ARG A 246 15.32 17.37 -13.77
CA ARG A 246 14.51 18.45 -13.19
C ARG A 246 13.35 18.81 -14.10
N ALA A 247 12.24 19.23 -13.50
CA ALA A 247 11.10 19.80 -14.23
C ALA A 247 10.31 20.71 -13.30
N THR A 248 9.51 21.60 -13.90
CA THR A 248 8.59 22.49 -13.18
C THR A 248 7.19 22.39 -13.77
N ALA A 249 6.19 22.59 -12.92
CA ALA A 249 4.81 22.76 -13.34
C ALA A 249 4.17 23.90 -12.57
N THR A 250 3.10 24.48 -13.15
CA THR A 250 2.30 25.52 -12.48
C THR A 250 0.87 25.02 -12.40
N ALA A 251 0.29 25.05 -11.21
CA ALA A 251 -1.09 24.68 -10.97
C ALA A 251 -2.08 25.71 -11.56
N ARG A 252 -3.37 25.36 -11.59
CA ARG A 252 -4.43 26.37 -11.73
C ARG A 252 -4.41 27.35 -10.55
N PHE A 253 -5.18 28.42 -10.64
CA PHE A 253 -5.46 29.26 -9.47
C PHE A 253 -6.20 28.43 -8.40
N VAL A 254 -5.78 28.56 -7.14
CA VAL A 254 -6.31 27.84 -5.99
C VAL A 254 -6.78 28.87 -4.96
N ALA A 255 -8.07 28.86 -4.65
CA ALA A 255 -8.64 29.76 -3.64
C ALA A 255 -8.27 29.30 -2.22
N PRO A 256 -8.40 30.16 -1.20
CA PRO A 256 -8.21 29.76 0.19
C PRO A 256 -9.05 28.53 0.58
N GLY A 257 -8.43 27.55 1.18
CA GLY A 257 -9.05 26.28 1.57
C GLY A 257 -9.28 25.27 0.43
N GLU A 258 -9.01 25.64 -0.83
CA GLU A 258 -9.12 24.71 -1.96
C GLU A 258 -7.82 23.93 -2.21
N THR A 259 -7.97 22.85 -2.99
CA THR A 259 -6.86 22.01 -3.47
C THR A 259 -6.77 21.98 -4.99
N ALA A 260 -5.57 21.70 -5.50
CA ALA A 260 -5.34 21.39 -6.91
C ALA A 260 -4.42 20.19 -7.06
N ARG A 261 -4.83 19.18 -7.84
CA ARG A 261 -3.95 18.07 -8.24
C ARG A 261 -3.10 18.52 -9.42
N VAL A 262 -1.80 18.25 -9.35
CA VAL A 262 -0.81 18.61 -10.38
C VAL A 262 -0.04 17.37 -10.78
N ARG A 263 -0.02 17.08 -12.08
CA ARG A 263 0.73 15.97 -12.67
C ARG A 263 1.69 16.48 -13.74
N PHE A 264 2.95 16.09 -13.64
CA PHE A 264 3.96 16.39 -14.66
C PHE A 264 5.07 15.35 -14.65
N ARG A 265 5.93 15.35 -15.68
CA ARG A 265 7.02 14.38 -15.80
C ARG A 265 8.36 15.05 -15.65
N VAL A 266 9.28 14.36 -14.94
CA VAL A 266 10.69 14.70 -14.85
C VAL A 266 11.46 13.67 -15.68
N PRO A 267 12.07 14.03 -16.81
CA PRO A 267 12.94 13.13 -17.56
C PRO A 267 14.13 12.70 -16.70
N VAL A 268 14.48 11.41 -16.71
CA VAL A 268 15.72 10.91 -16.11
C VAL A 268 16.84 11.10 -17.10
N GLN A 269 17.92 11.76 -16.69
CA GLN A 269 19.11 12.04 -17.48
C GLN A 269 20.21 11.04 -17.16
N GLY A 270 21.05 10.74 -18.13
CA GLY A 270 22.14 9.75 -18.01
C GLY A 270 21.63 8.30 -18.05
N ASP A 271 22.53 7.37 -17.76
CA ASP A 271 22.23 5.94 -17.78
C ASP A 271 21.36 5.56 -16.56
N ALA A 272 20.23 4.94 -16.82
CA ALA A 272 19.29 4.53 -15.78
C ALA A 272 19.85 3.33 -15.00
N GLN A 273 20.04 3.51 -13.70
CA GLN A 273 20.42 2.43 -12.77
C GLN A 273 19.13 1.84 -12.16
N LEU A 274 18.85 0.56 -12.52
CA LEU A 274 17.61 -0.09 -12.10
C LEU A 274 17.68 -0.51 -10.63
N TRP A 275 16.50 -0.52 -9.99
CA TRP A 275 16.29 -1.10 -8.67
C TRP A 275 15.73 -2.53 -8.79
N GLY A 276 16.17 -3.41 -7.89
CA GLY A 276 15.65 -4.76 -7.75
C GLY A 276 16.42 -5.56 -6.70
N PRO A 277 15.99 -6.80 -6.41
CA PRO A 277 16.75 -7.72 -5.57
C PRO A 277 18.19 -7.89 -6.06
N GLY A 278 19.16 -7.75 -5.14
CA GLY A 278 20.59 -7.81 -5.45
C GLY A 278 21.22 -6.51 -5.98
N HIS A 279 20.44 -5.52 -6.39
CA HIS A 279 20.93 -4.22 -6.91
C HIS A 279 19.97 -3.07 -6.56
N ALA A 280 19.80 -2.80 -5.29
CA ALA A 280 18.89 -1.78 -4.76
C ALA A 280 19.40 -0.34 -5.00
N LYS A 281 19.39 0.13 -6.26
CA LYS A 281 19.81 1.48 -6.64
C LYS A 281 18.69 2.49 -6.37
N LEU A 282 18.95 3.44 -5.48
CA LEU A 282 17.96 4.41 -5.01
C LEU A 282 18.33 5.82 -5.45
N TYR A 283 17.43 6.45 -6.21
CA TYR A 283 17.50 7.86 -6.60
C TYR A 283 16.90 8.74 -5.51
N GLY A 284 17.48 9.91 -5.30
CA GLY A 284 16.84 10.97 -4.52
C GLY A 284 15.84 11.74 -5.37
N ALA A 285 14.65 12.00 -4.83
CA ALA A 285 13.65 12.86 -5.46
C ALA A 285 13.19 13.93 -4.47
N ALA A 286 13.08 15.17 -4.93
CA ALA A 286 12.60 16.29 -4.14
C ALA A 286 11.59 17.13 -4.93
N LEU A 287 10.52 17.58 -4.25
CA LEU A 287 9.50 18.48 -4.77
C LEU A 287 9.43 19.72 -3.92
N ASP A 288 9.72 20.89 -4.49
CA ASP A 288 9.45 22.18 -3.86
C ASP A 288 8.08 22.69 -4.29
N THR A 289 7.27 23.05 -3.33
CA THR A 289 6.00 23.78 -3.52
C THR A 289 6.25 25.25 -3.24
N ILE A 290 6.01 26.08 -4.25
CA ILE A 290 6.47 27.47 -4.30
C ILE A 290 5.27 28.41 -4.44
N SER A 291 5.17 29.38 -3.52
CA SER A 291 4.28 30.55 -3.62
C SER A 291 5.05 31.77 -4.11
N PRO A 292 4.39 32.92 -4.35
CA PRO A 292 5.08 34.19 -4.59
C PRO A 292 6.04 34.61 -3.45
N ALA A 293 5.79 34.14 -2.22
CA ALA A 293 6.66 34.38 -1.06
C ALA A 293 7.85 33.41 -0.95
N GLY A 294 8.02 32.48 -1.90
CA GLY A 294 9.12 31.51 -1.92
C GLY A 294 8.66 30.08 -1.68
N VAL A 295 9.63 29.22 -1.34
CA VAL A 295 9.39 27.78 -1.08
C VAL A 295 8.60 27.62 0.21
N GLN A 296 7.46 26.94 0.13
CA GLN A 296 6.54 26.72 1.25
C GLN A 296 6.70 25.32 1.86
N GLN A 297 7.09 24.36 1.05
CA GLN A 297 7.33 22.98 1.47
C GLN A 297 8.36 22.35 0.54
N THR A 298 9.15 21.41 1.07
CA THR A 298 10.01 20.53 0.29
C THR A 298 9.79 19.10 0.73
N ASP A 299 9.17 18.30 -0.15
CA ASP A 299 9.03 16.86 0.05
C ASP A 299 10.27 16.16 -0.50
N ARG A 300 10.79 15.18 0.25
CA ARG A 300 11.97 14.40 -0.15
C ARG A 300 11.67 12.93 0.05
N VAL A 301 11.92 12.13 -0.99
CA VAL A 301 11.77 10.68 -0.98
C VAL A 301 12.93 10.02 -1.71
N ARG A 302 13.11 8.72 -1.46
CA ARG A 302 14.01 7.87 -2.25
C ARG A 302 13.15 6.95 -3.12
N ILE A 303 13.45 6.87 -4.41
CA ILE A 303 12.73 6.07 -5.37
C ILE A 303 13.67 5.11 -6.10
N GLY A 304 13.16 4.04 -6.70
CA GLY A 304 13.93 3.12 -7.53
C GLY A 304 13.35 3.04 -8.93
N LEU A 305 14.19 3.12 -9.94
CA LEU A 305 13.76 2.92 -11.33
C LEU A 305 13.51 1.43 -11.55
N ARG A 306 12.27 1.03 -11.74
CA ARG A 306 11.86 -0.34 -12.02
C ARG A 306 10.59 -0.39 -12.84
N THR A 307 10.38 -1.48 -13.54
CA THR A 307 9.10 -1.82 -14.16
C THR A 307 8.54 -3.08 -13.52
N VAL A 308 7.24 -3.07 -13.20
CA VAL A 308 6.50 -4.25 -12.78
C VAL A 308 5.32 -4.43 -13.71
N ALA A 309 5.18 -5.60 -14.29
CA ALA A 309 4.11 -5.88 -15.24
C ALA A 309 3.65 -7.34 -15.15
N VAL A 310 2.46 -7.61 -15.67
CA VAL A 310 2.02 -8.99 -15.95
C VAL A 310 1.95 -9.15 -17.46
N ARG A 311 2.74 -10.07 -17.97
CA ARG A 311 2.72 -10.43 -19.38
C ARG A 311 2.60 -11.95 -19.49
N ASP A 312 1.75 -12.38 -20.39
CA ASP A 312 1.50 -13.79 -20.64
C ASP A 312 1.15 -14.63 -19.39
N GLY A 313 0.46 -13.98 -18.43
CA GLY A 313 0.08 -14.59 -17.16
C GLY A 313 1.23 -14.74 -16.16
N LEU A 314 2.41 -14.19 -16.45
CA LEU A 314 3.56 -14.18 -15.55
C LEU A 314 3.87 -12.77 -15.07
N LEU A 315 4.22 -12.65 -13.79
CA LEU A 315 4.73 -11.43 -13.20
C LEU A 315 6.16 -11.18 -13.69
N GLN A 316 6.43 -9.96 -14.13
CA GLN A 316 7.74 -9.52 -14.59
C GLN A 316 8.26 -8.36 -13.77
N LEU A 317 9.53 -8.38 -13.47
CA LEU A 317 10.31 -7.27 -12.90
C LEU A 317 11.41 -6.89 -13.89
N ASN A 318 11.47 -5.61 -14.27
CA ASN A 318 12.45 -5.10 -15.24
C ASN A 318 12.49 -5.89 -16.56
N GLY A 319 11.31 -6.34 -17.02
CA GLY A 319 11.15 -7.10 -18.25
C GLY A 319 11.39 -8.61 -18.14
N ALA A 320 11.93 -9.11 -17.02
CA ALA A 320 12.19 -10.54 -16.83
C ALA A 320 11.06 -11.18 -16.01
N PRO A 321 10.52 -12.35 -16.40
CA PRO A 321 9.63 -13.16 -15.57
C PRO A 321 10.31 -13.60 -14.28
N ILE A 322 9.63 -13.44 -13.13
CA ILE A 322 10.19 -13.70 -11.81
C ILE A 322 9.46 -14.82 -11.07
N ASP A 323 10.17 -15.41 -10.12
CA ASP A 323 9.66 -16.38 -9.17
C ASP A 323 9.88 -15.89 -7.73
N LEU A 324 8.78 -15.48 -7.09
CA LEU A 324 8.80 -14.92 -5.75
C LEU A 324 8.95 -16.01 -4.70
N ARG A 325 9.85 -15.82 -3.73
CA ARG A 325 10.01 -16.67 -2.55
C ARG A 325 10.26 -15.83 -1.32
N GLY A 326 9.47 -16.04 -0.28
CA GLY A 326 9.63 -15.32 0.97
C GLY A 326 8.56 -15.70 1.99
N ALA A 327 8.39 -14.84 2.99
CA ALA A 327 7.41 -15.01 4.04
C ALA A 327 6.73 -13.69 4.38
N SER A 328 5.43 -13.76 4.68
CA SER A 328 4.64 -12.61 5.16
C SER A 328 5.07 -12.18 6.55
N ILE A 329 4.90 -10.90 6.87
CA ILE A 329 5.20 -10.35 8.19
C ILE A 329 3.97 -9.70 8.81
N GLN A 330 3.93 -9.75 10.14
CA GLN A 330 3.15 -8.85 10.98
C GLN A 330 4.12 -7.97 11.77
N GLU A 331 3.78 -6.70 11.94
CA GLU A 331 4.54 -5.80 12.81
C GLU A 331 4.12 -6.06 14.25
N ASP A 332 4.64 -7.14 14.80
CA ASP A 332 4.31 -7.62 16.14
C ASP A 332 5.53 -8.36 16.70
N VAL A 333 6.09 -7.80 17.76
CA VAL A 333 7.30 -8.31 18.42
C VAL A 333 7.04 -8.46 19.92
N ASP A 334 7.47 -9.57 20.48
CA ASP A 334 7.36 -9.85 21.92
C ASP A 334 7.91 -8.69 22.75
N GLY A 335 7.11 -8.22 23.70
CA GLY A 335 7.42 -7.09 24.57
C GLY A 335 7.22 -5.70 23.96
N HIS A 336 6.98 -5.58 22.64
CA HIS A 336 6.74 -4.29 21.98
C HIS A 336 5.44 -4.24 21.16
N GLY A 337 4.84 -5.40 20.83
CA GLY A 337 3.72 -5.44 19.88
C GLY A 337 4.08 -4.71 18.58
N PRO A 338 3.20 -3.82 18.06
CA PRO A 338 3.46 -3.04 16.84
C PRO A 338 4.27 -1.75 17.09
N ALA A 339 4.67 -1.44 18.33
CA ALA A 339 5.50 -0.28 18.66
C ALA A 339 6.98 -0.60 18.41
N LEU A 340 7.34 -0.86 17.14
CA LEU A 340 8.67 -1.32 16.76
C LEU A 340 9.76 -0.31 17.14
N THR A 341 10.82 -0.82 17.78
CA THR A 341 12.09 -0.10 17.93
C THR A 341 12.91 -0.19 16.64
N ASP A 342 13.95 0.63 16.51
CA ASP A 342 14.89 0.52 15.37
C ASP A 342 15.60 -0.84 15.36
N GLY A 343 15.82 -1.45 16.54
CA GLY A 343 16.32 -2.80 16.68
C GLY A 343 15.38 -3.86 16.13
N ASP A 344 14.07 -3.72 16.37
CA ASP A 344 13.05 -4.63 15.84
C ASP A 344 12.97 -4.53 14.31
N VAL A 345 12.98 -3.30 13.78
CA VAL A 345 13.01 -3.05 12.32
C VAL A 345 14.23 -3.71 11.69
N ALA A 346 15.42 -3.51 12.26
CA ALA A 346 16.64 -4.13 11.78
C ALA A 346 16.58 -5.67 11.89
N GLY A 347 16.02 -6.19 12.97
CA GLY A 347 15.85 -7.62 13.22
C GLY A 347 14.93 -8.31 12.19
N ILE A 348 13.79 -7.71 11.86
CA ILE A 348 12.86 -8.23 10.84
C ILE A 348 13.56 -8.31 9.49
N VAL A 349 14.26 -7.25 9.08
CA VAL A 349 14.98 -7.22 7.80
C VAL A 349 16.13 -8.24 7.79
N ALA A 350 16.86 -8.38 8.90
CA ALA A 350 17.91 -9.38 9.04
C ALA A 350 17.37 -10.81 8.91
N GLN A 351 16.20 -11.12 9.48
CA GLN A 351 15.55 -12.40 9.36
C GLN A 351 15.10 -12.69 7.92
N LEU A 352 14.49 -11.73 7.21
CA LEU A 352 14.15 -11.88 5.79
C LEU A 352 15.39 -12.14 4.93
N LYS A 353 16.50 -11.43 5.18
CA LYS A 353 17.79 -11.67 4.51
C LYS A 353 18.37 -13.05 4.85
N ALA A 354 18.29 -13.48 6.11
CA ALA A 354 18.84 -14.75 6.56
C ALA A 354 18.13 -15.96 5.94
N VAL A 355 16.81 -15.87 5.72
CA VAL A 355 16.06 -16.89 4.99
C VAL A 355 16.26 -16.78 3.47
N GLY A 356 16.82 -15.66 2.98
CA GLY A 356 17.07 -15.40 1.56
C GLY A 356 15.87 -14.84 0.81
N ALA A 357 14.85 -14.30 1.51
CA ALA A 357 13.62 -13.84 0.90
C ALA A 357 13.87 -12.71 -0.13
N ASN A 358 13.28 -12.84 -1.31
CA ASN A 358 13.21 -11.78 -2.31
C ASN A 358 11.91 -10.96 -2.23
N VAL A 359 10.92 -11.45 -1.46
CA VAL A 359 9.62 -10.84 -1.24
C VAL A 359 9.16 -11.04 0.21
N THR A 360 8.42 -10.05 0.71
CA THR A 360 7.56 -10.19 1.89
C THR A 360 6.15 -9.69 1.58
N ARG A 361 5.19 -9.90 2.47
CA ARG A 361 3.81 -9.44 2.36
C ARG A 361 3.31 -8.94 3.72
N ALA A 362 2.47 -7.92 3.70
CA ALA A 362 1.78 -7.42 4.88
C ALA A 362 0.34 -7.07 4.56
N HIS A 363 -0.56 -7.18 5.56
CA HIS A 363 -1.99 -6.88 5.43
C HIS A 363 -2.33 -5.37 5.50
N TYR A 364 -1.32 -4.52 5.70
CA TYR A 364 -1.43 -3.06 5.83
C TYR A 364 -0.11 -2.40 5.41
N ALA A 365 -0.13 -1.08 5.23
CA ALA A 365 1.10 -0.32 5.00
C ALA A 365 2.05 -0.46 6.18
N LEU A 366 3.28 -0.89 5.93
CA LEU A 366 4.31 -1.08 6.95
C LEU A 366 4.76 0.25 7.57
N ASP A 367 5.40 0.19 8.74
CA ASP A 367 6.16 1.31 9.31
C ASP A 367 7.13 1.86 8.26
N GLU A 368 7.16 3.17 8.09
CA GLU A 368 7.98 3.85 7.08
C GLU A 368 9.46 3.50 7.21
N ARG A 369 9.97 3.31 8.45
CA ARG A 369 11.36 2.89 8.71
C ARG A 369 11.62 1.49 8.18
N LEU A 370 10.67 0.55 8.40
CA LEU A 370 10.77 -0.81 7.91
C LEU A 370 10.68 -0.87 6.39
N GLN A 371 9.73 -0.14 5.80
CA GLN A 371 9.57 -0.08 4.34
C GLN A 371 10.84 0.45 3.66
N ARG A 372 11.44 1.53 4.20
CA ARG A 372 12.72 2.07 3.70
C ARG A 372 13.87 1.07 3.81
N LYS A 373 13.92 0.28 4.89
CA LYS A 373 14.94 -0.77 5.02
C LYS A 373 14.75 -1.90 4.02
N LEU A 374 13.52 -2.22 3.65
CA LEU A 374 13.21 -3.17 2.57
C LEU A 374 13.60 -2.60 1.19
N ASP A 375 13.38 -1.29 0.95
CA ASP A 375 13.88 -0.60 -0.24
C ASP A 375 15.41 -0.71 -0.38
N GLU A 376 16.14 -0.46 0.71
CA GLU A 376 17.59 -0.56 0.78
C GLU A 376 18.09 -2.01 0.64
N ALA A 377 17.31 -2.96 1.11
CA ALA A 377 17.64 -4.38 1.03
C ALA A 377 17.33 -5.00 -0.33
N GLY A 378 16.55 -4.33 -1.18
CA GLY A 378 16.06 -4.91 -2.43
C GLY A 378 15.03 -6.02 -2.23
N ILE A 379 14.27 -6.02 -1.11
CA ILE A 379 13.24 -6.99 -0.83
C ILE A 379 11.90 -6.42 -1.28
N LEU A 380 11.21 -7.12 -2.18
CA LEU A 380 9.89 -6.75 -2.67
C LEU A 380 8.83 -6.86 -1.58
N VAL A 381 7.80 -6.01 -1.65
CA VAL A 381 6.65 -6.05 -0.72
C VAL A 381 5.36 -6.20 -1.51
N TRP A 382 4.66 -7.29 -1.29
CA TRP A 382 3.26 -7.43 -1.69
C TRP A 382 2.41 -6.64 -0.69
N THR A 383 2.16 -5.38 -1.01
CA THR A 383 1.42 -4.47 -0.14
C THR A 383 -0.07 -4.70 -0.27
N GLN A 384 -0.79 -4.65 0.83
CA GLN A 384 -2.23 -4.84 0.86
C GLN A 384 -2.92 -3.76 1.69
N ALA A 385 -4.12 -3.34 1.27
CA ALA A 385 -4.99 -2.53 2.11
C ALA A 385 -5.66 -3.40 3.19
N PRO A 386 -5.85 -2.89 4.43
CA PRO A 386 -6.43 -3.64 5.54
C PRO A 386 -7.95 -3.85 5.39
N ILE A 387 -8.38 -4.30 4.22
CA ILE A 387 -9.75 -4.71 3.90
C ILE A 387 -9.81 -6.24 3.97
N TYR A 388 -9.99 -6.76 5.18
CA TYR A 388 -9.87 -8.18 5.51
C TYR A 388 -11.23 -8.72 5.96
N HIS A 389 -11.78 -9.74 5.27
CA HIS A 389 -13.06 -10.41 5.59
C HIS A 389 -14.24 -9.43 5.81
N ARG A 390 -14.29 -8.32 5.06
CA ARG A 390 -15.19 -7.19 5.33
C ARG A 390 -16.45 -7.15 4.44
N ASP A 391 -16.86 -8.23 3.79
CA ASP A 391 -18.02 -8.22 2.89
C ASP A 391 -19.26 -7.58 3.50
N LYS A 392 -19.52 -7.84 4.80
CA LYS A 392 -20.64 -7.23 5.53
C LYS A 392 -20.54 -5.71 5.67
N LEU A 393 -19.34 -5.16 5.60
CA LEU A 393 -19.04 -3.72 5.68
C LEU A 393 -18.79 -3.09 4.29
N LEU A 394 -19.36 -3.69 3.23
CA LEU A 394 -19.26 -3.19 1.85
C LEU A 394 -20.64 -3.03 1.19
N GLN A 395 -21.74 -3.23 1.94
CA GLN A 395 -23.06 -3.32 1.32
C GLN A 395 -23.71 -1.95 1.09
N THR A 396 -23.35 -0.91 1.85
CA THR A 396 -23.84 0.46 1.63
C THR A 396 -22.79 1.34 0.95
N ASP A 397 -23.23 2.43 0.31
CA ASP A 397 -22.30 3.39 -0.32
C ASP A 397 -21.33 4.01 0.71
N ALA A 398 -21.83 4.37 1.89
CA ALA A 398 -20.99 4.92 2.96
C ALA A 398 -19.88 3.94 3.39
N GLN A 399 -20.22 2.66 3.58
CA GLN A 399 -19.25 1.62 3.93
C GLN A 399 -18.21 1.41 2.83
N ARG A 400 -18.62 1.46 1.55
CA ARG A 400 -17.69 1.36 0.42
C ARG A 400 -16.76 2.57 0.33
N GLN A 401 -17.28 3.79 0.58
CA GLN A 401 -16.45 4.99 0.59
C GLN A 401 -15.41 4.95 1.71
N ASP A 402 -15.77 4.48 2.91
CA ASP A 402 -14.83 4.25 4.02
C ASP A 402 -13.73 3.24 3.63
N ALA A 403 -14.12 2.11 3.04
CA ALA A 403 -13.16 1.11 2.55
C ALA A 403 -12.25 1.66 1.43
N LEU A 404 -12.79 2.47 0.51
CA LEU A 404 -12.00 3.13 -0.54
C LEU A 404 -11.06 4.18 0.03
N ALA A 405 -11.43 4.89 1.10
CA ALA A 405 -10.53 5.81 1.80
C ALA A 405 -9.32 5.05 2.39
N THR A 406 -9.56 3.87 2.99
CA THR A 406 -8.49 3.00 3.50
C THR A 406 -7.57 2.49 2.36
N VAL A 407 -8.12 2.07 1.22
CA VAL A 407 -7.32 1.71 0.03
C VAL A 407 -6.50 2.91 -0.44
N ARG A 408 -7.11 4.09 -0.54
CA ARG A 408 -6.42 5.33 -0.92
C ARG A 408 -5.25 5.63 -0.01
N ALA A 409 -5.46 5.61 1.30
CA ALA A 409 -4.43 5.89 2.30
C ALA A 409 -3.25 4.90 2.18
N THR A 410 -3.54 3.60 2.01
CA THR A 410 -2.51 2.57 1.82
C THR A 410 -1.68 2.82 0.55
N VAL A 411 -2.31 3.11 -0.59
CA VAL A 411 -1.60 3.39 -1.84
C VAL A 411 -0.73 4.62 -1.71
N LEU A 412 -1.25 5.71 -1.15
CA LEU A 412 -0.51 6.96 -0.96
C LEU A 412 0.70 6.80 -0.04
N ALA A 413 0.57 6.00 1.03
CA ALA A 413 1.66 5.72 1.95
C ALA A 413 2.78 4.87 1.31
N THR A 414 2.47 4.05 0.30
CA THR A 414 3.42 3.03 -0.18
C THR A 414 3.90 3.22 -1.62
N ARG A 415 3.27 4.09 -2.42
CA ARG A 415 3.55 4.23 -3.87
C ARG A 415 4.94 4.79 -4.22
N ASN A 416 5.62 5.46 -3.28
CA ASN A 416 6.97 5.98 -3.50
C ASN A 416 8.07 4.94 -3.24
N HIS A 417 7.74 3.83 -2.57
CA HIS A 417 8.69 2.80 -2.21
C HIS A 417 8.95 1.85 -3.38
N PRO A 418 10.19 1.72 -3.86
CA PRO A 418 10.50 0.80 -4.95
C PRO A 418 10.32 -0.67 -4.57
N SER A 419 10.35 -1.02 -3.30
CA SER A 419 10.01 -2.37 -2.81
C SER A 419 8.54 -2.73 -3.04
N THR A 420 7.61 -1.77 -3.10
CA THR A 420 6.20 -2.04 -3.38
C THR A 420 6.03 -2.70 -4.74
N LEU A 421 5.63 -3.96 -4.75
CA LEU A 421 5.45 -4.78 -5.95
C LEU A 421 4.07 -4.58 -6.58
N THR A 422 3.07 -4.43 -5.75
CA THR A 422 1.67 -4.24 -6.11
C THR A 422 0.90 -3.63 -4.95
N HIS A 423 -0.26 -3.06 -5.26
CA HIS A 423 -1.25 -2.65 -4.27
C HIS A 423 -2.43 -3.64 -4.32
N SER A 424 -2.45 -4.61 -3.41
CA SER A 424 -3.60 -5.49 -3.22
C SER A 424 -4.71 -4.76 -2.47
N VAL A 425 -5.91 -4.75 -3.04
CA VAL A 425 -7.02 -3.93 -2.52
C VAL A 425 -7.76 -4.56 -1.35
N ALA A 426 -7.62 -5.87 -1.16
CA ALA A 426 -8.32 -6.60 -0.10
C ALA A 426 -7.73 -8.00 0.11
N ASN A 427 -8.05 -8.59 1.27
CA ASN A 427 -7.77 -9.98 1.62
C ASN A 427 -9.05 -10.77 1.88
N GLU A 428 -9.18 -11.91 1.19
CA GLU A 428 -10.16 -12.95 1.49
C GLU A 428 -11.59 -12.44 1.63
N LEU A 429 -12.04 -11.65 0.68
CA LEU A 429 -13.45 -11.33 0.52
C LEU A 429 -14.20 -12.58 0.00
N SER A 430 -15.48 -12.44 -0.31
CA SER A 430 -16.35 -13.54 -0.75
C SER A 430 -15.69 -14.41 -1.83
N VAL A 431 -15.85 -15.73 -1.75
CA VAL A 431 -15.46 -16.67 -2.80
C VAL A 431 -16.32 -16.55 -4.07
N ILE A 432 -17.46 -15.88 -3.97
CA ILE A 432 -18.42 -15.60 -5.05
C ILE A 432 -18.77 -14.11 -5.11
N PRO A 433 -17.79 -13.19 -5.26
CA PRO A 433 -18.04 -11.76 -5.21
C PRO A 433 -19.03 -11.28 -6.26
N ASP A 434 -19.13 -11.94 -7.41
CA ASP A 434 -20.11 -11.59 -8.46
C ASP A 434 -21.58 -11.73 -7.98
N GLN A 435 -21.83 -12.51 -6.92
CA GLN A 435 -23.14 -12.68 -6.29
C GLN A 435 -23.34 -11.78 -5.07
N VAL A 436 -22.35 -10.94 -4.73
CA VAL A 436 -22.38 -10.00 -3.60
C VAL A 436 -22.20 -8.58 -4.13
N PRO A 437 -23.28 -7.88 -4.51
CA PRO A 437 -23.19 -6.62 -5.28
C PRO A 437 -22.31 -5.56 -4.65
N GLY A 438 -22.37 -5.41 -3.32
CA GLY A 438 -21.50 -4.44 -2.60
C GLY A 438 -20.01 -4.77 -2.70
N THR A 439 -19.66 -6.05 -2.59
CA THR A 439 -18.28 -6.51 -2.75
C THR A 439 -17.80 -6.36 -4.19
N ALA A 440 -18.61 -6.73 -5.18
CA ALA A 440 -18.27 -6.55 -6.59
C ALA A 440 -18.06 -5.06 -6.96
N ALA A 441 -18.93 -4.17 -6.45
CA ALA A 441 -18.82 -2.73 -6.64
C ALA A 441 -17.52 -2.19 -6.01
N PHE A 442 -17.23 -2.57 -4.76
CA PHE A 442 -16.00 -2.19 -4.08
C PHE A 442 -14.75 -2.62 -4.88
N LEU A 443 -14.66 -3.88 -5.31
CA LEU A 443 -13.51 -4.40 -6.06
C LEU A 443 -13.28 -3.62 -7.36
N ARG A 444 -14.35 -3.31 -8.10
CA ARG A 444 -14.28 -2.49 -9.31
C ARG A 444 -13.71 -1.09 -9.02
N ASP A 445 -14.28 -0.41 -8.00
CA ASP A 445 -13.94 0.98 -7.69
C ASP A 445 -12.56 1.08 -7.05
N ALA A 446 -12.18 0.13 -6.17
CA ALA A 446 -10.85 0.03 -5.57
C ALA A 446 -9.77 -0.20 -6.61
N ARG A 447 -10.02 -1.08 -7.59
CA ARG A 447 -9.11 -1.28 -8.73
C ARG A 447 -8.91 0.01 -9.53
N ALA A 448 -9.98 0.70 -9.87
CA ALA A 448 -9.92 1.96 -10.62
C ALA A 448 -9.15 3.04 -9.84
N LEU A 449 -9.40 3.17 -8.55
CA LEU A 449 -8.70 4.08 -7.65
C LEU A 449 -7.19 3.78 -7.58
N THR A 450 -6.82 2.51 -7.43
CA THR A 450 -5.42 2.09 -7.37
C THR A 450 -4.67 2.48 -8.66
N ILE A 451 -5.26 2.23 -9.83
CA ILE A 451 -4.67 2.59 -11.13
C ILE A 451 -4.55 4.11 -11.31
N ASP A 452 -5.52 4.90 -10.81
CA ASP A 452 -5.43 6.37 -10.86
C ASP A 452 -4.31 6.91 -9.95
N LEU A 453 -4.13 6.31 -8.78
CA LEU A 453 -3.13 6.75 -7.79
C LEU A 453 -1.72 6.28 -8.12
N ASP A 454 -1.59 5.08 -8.68
CA ASP A 454 -0.31 4.51 -9.12
C ASP A 454 -0.48 3.70 -10.42
N PRO A 455 -0.35 4.32 -11.58
CA PRO A 455 -0.45 3.66 -12.87
C PRO A 455 0.81 2.83 -13.23
N THR A 456 1.80 2.73 -12.35
CA THR A 456 3.09 2.07 -12.63
C THR A 456 3.14 0.63 -12.14
N LEU A 457 2.18 0.23 -11.31
CA LEU A 457 2.09 -1.11 -10.74
C LEU A 457 0.82 -1.85 -11.18
N PRO A 458 0.88 -3.18 -11.32
CA PRO A 458 -0.31 -3.99 -11.54
C PRO A 458 -1.20 -3.99 -10.29
N SER A 459 -2.51 -3.87 -10.48
CA SER A 459 -3.48 -4.02 -9.39
C SER A 459 -3.63 -5.48 -8.98
N ALA A 460 -3.79 -5.75 -7.68
CA ALA A 460 -3.96 -7.08 -7.13
C ALA A 460 -5.15 -7.19 -6.17
N VAL A 461 -5.59 -8.42 -5.95
CA VAL A 461 -6.49 -8.81 -4.86
C VAL A 461 -6.09 -10.21 -4.38
N ASP A 462 -6.13 -10.43 -3.06
CA ASP A 462 -5.86 -11.74 -2.48
C ASP A 462 -7.16 -12.47 -2.23
N THR A 463 -7.29 -13.65 -2.83
CA THR A 463 -8.53 -14.40 -2.87
C THR A 463 -8.55 -15.54 -1.87
N LEU A 464 -9.64 -15.66 -1.14
CA LEU A 464 -10.04 -16.91 -0.52
C LEU A 464 -10.71 -17.75 -1.61
N SER A 465 -10.08 -18.80 -2.06
CA SER A 465 -10.57 -19.60 -3.17
C SER A 465 -10.50 -21.08 -2.82
N TYR A 466 -11.58 -21.80 -3.13
CA TYR A 466 -11.71 -23.22 -2.87
C TYR A 466 -12.02 -23.97 -4.16
N PRO A 467 -11.69 -25.27 -4.26
CA PRO A 467 -12.13 -26.11 -5.36
C PRO A 467 -13.66 -26.10 -5.52
N GLY A 468 -14.13 -26.11 -6.77
CA GLY A 468 -15.55 -26.17 -7.09
C GLY A 468 -16.26 -24.81 -7.26
N PHE A 469 -15.61 -23.68 -6.95
CA PHE A 469 -16.19 -22.37 -7.25
C PHE A 469 -15.90 -21.96 -8.69
N PRO A 470 -16.87 -21.33 -9.37
CA PRO A 470 -16.69 -20.87 -10.75
C PRO A 470 -15.79 -19.61 -10.80
N ARG A 471 -15.29 -19.33 -11.99
CA ARG A 471 -14.57 -18.07 -12.29
C ARG A 471 -15.44 -16.86 -11.94
N GLN A 472 -14.84 -15.89 -11.24
CA GLN A 472 -15.48 -14.63 -10.85
C GLN A 472 -14.97 -13.49 -11.74
N GLN A 473 -15.89 -12.68 -12.29
CA GLN A 473 -15.54 -11.54 -13.14
C GLN A 473 -14.87 -10.43 -12.33
N ALA A 474 -15.33 -10.20 -11.10
CA ALA A 474 -14.77 -9.22 -10.20
C ALA A 474 -13.28 -9.48 -9.94
N TYR A 475 -12.87 -10.73 -9.77
CA TYR A 475 -11.46 -11.11 -9.63
C TYR A 475 -10.70 -11.10 -10.96
N ALA A 476 -11.34 -11.51 -12.05
CA ALA A 476 -10.71 -11.57 -13.38
C ALA A 476 -10.31 -10.20 -13.94
N ALA A 477 -10.81 -9.11 -13.38
CA ALA A 477 -10.45 -7.75 -13.74
C ALA A 477 -9.05 -7.35 -13.25
N PHE A 478 -8.50 -8.03 -12.24
CA PHE A 478 -7.19 -7.71 -11.68
C PHE A 478 -6.05 -8.33 -12.48
N ALA A 479 -4.93 -7.62 -12.54
CA ALA A 479 -3.73 -8.10 -13.23
C ALA A 479 -3.00 -9.20 -12.43
N LEU A 480 -3.06 -9.13 -11.08
CA LEU A 480 -2.47 -10.10 -10.16
C LEU A 480 -3.55 -10.68 -9.25
N LEU A 481 -3.49 -11.97 -9.02
CA LEU A 481 -4.30 -12.66 -8.03
C LEU A 481 -3.39 -13.35 -7.02
N GLY A 482 -3.51 -12.95 -5.76
CA GLY A 482 -3.00 -13.68 -4.62
C GLY A 482 -3.93 -14.85 -4.32
N ILE A 483 -3.36 -16.02 -4.09
CA ILE A 483 -4.07 -17.23 -3.74
C ILE A 483 -3.70 -17.57 -2.29
N ASN A 484 -4.66 -17.47 -1.37
CA ASN A 484 -4.48 -17.96 -0.01
C ASN A 484 -4.99 -19.41 0.04
N SER A 485 -4.11 -20.36 0.32
CA SER A 485 -4.44 -21.76 0.17
C SER A 485 -3.67 -22.63 1.16
N TYR A 486 -4.41 -23.40 1.94
CA TYR A 486 -3.88 -24.17 3.06
C TYR A 486 -4.20 -25.68 2.91
N PHE A 487 -4.08 -26.22 1.68
CA PHE A 487 -4.27 -27.65 1.41
C PHE A 487 -3.36 -28.49 2.30
N GLY A 488 -3.93 -29.50 2.94
CA GLY A 488 -3.24 -30.34 3.92
C GLY A 488 -3.26 -29.83 5.35
N TRP A 489 -3.61 -28.56 5.59
CA TRP A 489 -3.69 -28.01 6.95
C TRP A 489 -5.13 -27.96 7.48
N TYR A 490 -6.05 -27.21 6.85
CA TYR A 490 -7.42 -27.11 7.31
C TYR A 490 -8.23 -28.38 6.99
N PRO A 491 -9.20 -28.76 7.86
CA PRO A 491 -10.08 -29.88 7.56
C PRO A 491 -10.99 -29.48 6.38
N GLY A 492 -10.79 -30.10 5.24
CA GLY A 492 -11.67 -29.94 4.09
C GLY A 492 -12.90 -30.85 4.19
N LYS A 493 -13.91 -30.60 3.35
CA LYS A 493 -15.02 -31.54 3.17
C LYS A 493 -14.54 -32.73 2.34
N PRO A 494 -14.95 -33.97 2.64
CA PRO A 494 -14.68 -35.13 1.80
C PRO A 494 -15.05 -34.85 0.33
N GLY A 495 -14.14 -35.13 -0.60
CA GLY A 495 -14.36 -34.93 -2.04
C GLY A 495 -14.12 -33.51 -2.59
N HIS A 496 -13.92 -32.49 -1.70
CA HIS A 496 -13.59 -31.10 -2.11
C HIS A 496 -12.41 -30.58 -1.31
N SER A 497 -11.37 -31.35 -1.15
CA SER A 497 -10.65 -31.35 0.09
C SER A 497 -9.45 -30.44 0.07
N THR A 498 -9.53 -29.34 0.79
CA THR A 498 -8.34 -28.66 1.33
C THR A 498 -7.63 -29.52 2.40
N ALA A 499 -8.23 -30.64 2.85
CA ALA A 499 -7.60 -31.55 3.79
C ALA A 499 -6.45 -32.38 3.18
N ASP A 500 -6.45 -32.56 1.86
CA ASP A 500 -5.44 -33.32 1.13
C ASP A 500 -4.50 -32.39 0.36
N ILE A 501 -3.22 -32.43 0.70
CA ILE A 501 -2.18 -31.65 0.03
C ILE A 501 -2.01 -32.03 -1.45
N GLY A 502 -2.27 -33.29 -1.82
CA GLY A 502 -2.25 -33.74 -3.20
C GLY A 502 -3.22 -33.02 -4.13
N SER A 503 -4.26 -32.42 -3.58
CA SER A 503 -5.24 -31.62 -4.33
C SER A 503 -4.75 -30.22 -4.68
N LEU A 504 -3.64 -29.72 -4.11
CA LEU A 504 -3.10 -28.40 -4.40
C LEU A 504 -2.69 -28.26 -5.87
N GLY A 505 -1.96 -29.19 -6.43
CA GLY A 505 -1.51 -29.13 -7.83
C GLY A 505 -2.67 -29.03 -8.83
N PRO A 506 -3.68 -29.95 -8.80
CA PRO A 506 -4.89 -29.81 -9.60
C PRO A 506 -5.63 -28.50 -9.41
N TYR A 507 -5.74 -27.99 -8.18
CA TYR A 507 -6.36 -26.71 -7.87
C TYR A 507 -5.63 -25.55 -8.55
N LEU A 508 -4.30 -25.45 -8.44
CA LEU A 508 -3.49 -24.40 -9.10
C LEU A 508 -3.63 -24.43 -10.62
N LYS A 509 -3.71 -25.62 -11.24
CA LYS A 509 -4.04 -25.79 -12.67
C LYS A 509 -5.43 -25.23 -12.99
N GLY A 510 -6.42 -25.48 -12.13
CA GLY A 510 -7.77 -24.94 -12.25
C GLY A 510 -7.79 -23.40 -12.17
N MET A 511 -7.06 -22.80 -11.22
CA MET A 511 -6.91 -21.35 -11.10
C MET A 511 -6.30 -20.74 -12.36
N ARG A 512 -5.25 -21.34 -12.92
CA ARG A 512 -4.68 -20.90 -14.19
C ARG A 512 -5.68 -20.99 -15.35
N ALA A 513 -6.49 -22.03 -15.41
CA ALA A 513 -7.53 -22.19 -16.42
C ALA A 513 -8.62 -21.12 -16.32
N MET A 514 -9.04 -20.80 -15.09
CA MET A 514 -10.05 -19.75 -14.81
C MET A 514 -9.52 -18.34 -15.10
N TYR A 515 -8.24 -18.07 -14.80
CA TYR A 515 -7.64 -16.72 -14.90
C TYR A 515 -6.38 -16.73 -15.78
N PRO A 516 -6.48 -17.02 -17.07
CA PRO A 516 -5.32 -17.25 -17.95
C PRO A 516 -4.46 -16.01 -18.17
N GLY A 517 -5.01 -14.80 -18.01
CA GLY A 517 -4.29 -13.54 -18.21
C GLY A 517 -3.67 -12.95 -16.93
N ALA A 518 -4.08 -13.42 -15.76
CA ALA A 518 -3.59 -12.88 -14.49
C ALA A 518 -2.25 -13.52 -14.09
N GLY A 519 -1.37 -12.74 -13.47
CA GLY A 519 -0.24 -13.29 -12.71
C GLY A 519 -0.78 -13.94 -11.43
N LEU A 520 -0.40 -15.18 -11.19
CA LEU A 520 -0.84 -15.94 -10.01
C LEU A 520 0.32 -16.12 -9.04
N VAL A 521 0.09 -15.81 -7.75
CA VAL A 521 1.04 -16.02 -6.66
C VAL A 521 0.33 -16.74 -5.53
N LEU A 522 0.94 -17.78 -4.97
CA LEU A 522 0.47 -18.38 -3.72
C LEU A 522 0.86 -17.47 -2.57
N THR A 523 -0.04 -16.58 -2.16
CA THR A 523 0.24 -15.50 -1.20
C THR A 523 0.15 -15.93 0.25
N GLU A 524 -0.48 -17.07 0.52
CA GLU A 524 -0.48 -17.68 1.85
C GLU A 524 -0.50 -19.20 1.77
N PHE A 525 0.40 -19.82 2.50
CA PHE A 525 0.40 -21.24 2.90
C PHE A 525 1.18 -21.39 4.20
N GLY A 526 0.83 -22.35 5.03
CA GLY A 526 1.51 -22.57 6.32
C GLY A 526 0.69 -23.48 7.23
N ALA A 527 1.34 -24.07 8.21
CA ALA A 527 0.72 -24.91 9.21
C ALA A 527 1.17 -24.51 10.61
N GLU A 528 0.26 -24.58 11.59
CA GLU A 528 0.60 -24.36 13.00
C GLU A 528 1.56 -25.43 13.49
N SER A 529 2.52 -25.05 14.35
CA SER A 529 3.37 -26.00 15.07
C SER A 529 3.76 -25.47 16.44
N THR A 530 3.56 -26.27 17.48
CA THR A 530 3.78 -25.90 18.88
C THR A 530 4.57 -26.92 19.65
N MET A 531 4.75 -28.15 19.13
CA MET A 531 5.32 -29.25 19.87
C MET A 531 6.18 -30.17 19.03
N THR A 532 7.00 -30.95 19.67
CA THR A 532 7.69 -32.11 19.06
C THR A 532 6.73 -33.30 18.86
N GLY A 533 6.94 -34.10 17.85
CA GLY A 533 6.12 -35.28 17.55
C GLY A 533 6.33 -35.77 16.14
N PRO A 534 5.63 -36.85 15.72
CA PRO A 534 5.78 -37.42 14.39
C PRO A 534 5.18 -36.56 13.30
N ALA A 535 5.71 -36.65 12.09
CA ALA A 535 5.23 -35.87 10.94
C ALA A 535 3.79 -36.20 10.51
N SER A 536 3.23 -37.32 10.93
CA SER A 536 1.85 -37.71 10.70
C SER A 536 0.85 -36.94 11.60
N GLU A 537 1.34 -36.25 12.61
CA GLU A 537 0.51 -35.53 13.60
C GLU A 537 0.59 -34.03 13.37
N LYS A 538 -0.56 -33.40 13.07
CA LYS A 538 -0.66 -31.94 12.92
C LYS A 538 -0.22 -31.24 14.20
N GLN A 539 0.30 -30.02 14.06
CA GLN A 539 0.83 -29.15 15.14
C GLN A 539 2.22 -29.59 15.67
N THR A 540 2.83 -30.62 15.11
CA THR A 540 4.22 -30.93 15.42
C THR A 540 5.17 -30.17 14.50
N TYR A 541 6.39 -29.92 14.95
CA TYR A 541 7.42 -29.29 14.12
C TYR A 541 7.75 -30.17 12.90
N ALA A 542 7.77 -31.48 13.05
CA ALA A 542 8.01 -32.41 11.93
C ALA A 542 6.88 -32.39 10.88
N PHE A 543 5.61 -32.22 11.31
CA PHE A 543 4.51 -32.00 10.39
C PHE A 543 4.70 -30.69 9.59
N GLN A 544 5.03 -29.58 10.26
CA GLN A 544 5.25 -28.28 9.61
C GLN A 544 6.38 -28.36 8.56
N GLU A 545 7.47 -29.10 8.84
CA GLU A 545 8.57 -29.35 7.89
C GLU A 545 8.09 -30.09 6.63
N VAL A 546 7.39 -31.22 6.81
CA VAL A 546 6.88 -32.02 5.70
C VAL A 546 5.86 -31.26 4.90
N TYR A 547 4.90 -30.60 5.56
CA TYR A 547 3.91 -29.75 4.93
C TYR A 547 4.56 -28.65 4.07
N THR A 548 5.53 -27.92 4.64
CA THR A 548 6.21 -26.82 3.93
C THR A 548 6.96 -27.36 2.70
N ARG A 549 7.66 -28.49 2.83
CA ARG A 549 8.38 -29.15 1.73
C ARG A 549 7.42 -29.59 0.61
N ASP A 550 6.30 -30.18 0.95
CA ASP A 550 5.35 -30.72 -0.04
C ASP A 550 4.62 -29.60 -0.79
N VAL A 551 4.26 -28.50 -0.12
CA VAL A 551 3.72 -27.30 -0.78
C VAL A 551 4.75 -26.72 -1.74
N LEU A 552 5.99 -26.47 -1.31
CA LEU A 552 7.05 -25.89 -2.13
C LEU A 552 7.41 -26.78 -3.32
N LYS A 553 7.44 -28.10 -3.14
CA LYS A 553 7.58 -29.08 -4.22
C LYS A 553 6.45 -28.96 -5.26
N THR A 554 5.22 -28.79 -4.80
CA THR A 554 4.06 -28.58 -5.69
C THR A 554 4.16 -27.25 -6.44
N VAL A 555 4.62 -26.19 -5.77
CA VAL A 555 4.86 -24.87 -6.38
C VAL A 555 5.95 -24.95 -7.45
N ALA A 556 7.05 -25.64 -7.18
CA ALA A 556 8.13 -25.87 -8.16
C ALA A 556 7.65 -26.62 -9.43
N GLN A 557 6.62 -27.47 -9.29
CA GLN A 557 5.98 -28.17 -10.41
C GLN A 557 4.89 -27.36 -11.12
N ALA A 558 4.65 -26.11 -10.70
CA ALA A 558 3.62 -25.21 -11.24
C ALA A 558 4.24 -23.97 -11.87
N PRO A 559 4.95 -24.05 -13.02
CA PRO A 559 5.65 -22.92 -13.64
C PRO A 559 4.72 -21.81 -14.13
N THR A 560 3.41 -21.99 -14.02
CA THR A 560 2.40 -20.96 -14.28
C THR A 560 2.15 -20.03 -13.10
N LEU A 561 2.69 -20.34 -11.91
CA LEU A 561 2.72 -19.41 -10.77
C LEU A 561 3.92 -18.48 -10.86
N SER A 562 3.81 -17.27 -10.34
CA SER A 562 4.91 -16.32 -10.20
C SER A 562 5.51 -16.30 -8.79
N GLY A 563 5.26 -17.34 -8.00
CA GLY A 563 5.89 -17.55 -6.72
C GLY A 563 4.97 -17.99 -5.59
N ALA A 564 5.58 -18.09 -4.40
CA ALA A 564 4.91 -18.44 -3.17
C ALA A 564 5.46 -17.67 -1.97
N ILE A 565 4.58 -17.25 -1.06
CA ILE A 565 4.89 -16.48 0.15
C ILE A 565 4.34 -17.25 1.35
N TYR A 566 5.22 -17.64 2.27
CA TYR A 566 4.85 -18.40 3.46
C TYR A 566 4.10 -17.53 4.48
N TRP A 567 3.07 -18.03 5.12
CA TRP A 567 2.36 -17.39 6.22
C TRP A 567 2.72 -18.07 7.55
N THR A 568 3.61 -17.51 8.44
CA THR A 568 4.29 -16.21 8.35
C THR A 568 5.78 -16.34 8.71
N LEU A 569 6.57 -15.26 8.59
CA LEU A 569 7.97 -15.24 9.03
C LEU A 569 8.08 -15.51 10.53
N ARG A 570 7.33 -14.76 11.34
CA ARG A 570 7.28 -14.88 12.80
C ARG A 570 5.86 -15.19 13.27
N GLU A 571 5.75 -15.83 14.41
CA GLU A 571 4.51 -15.87 15.16
C GLU A 571 4.09 -14.47 15.58
N PHE A 572 2.81 -14.24 15.77
CA PHE A 572 2.23 -12.95 16.13
C PHE A 572 0.97 -13.13 16.96
N ALA A 573 0.59 -12.10 17.71
CA ALA A 573 -0.60 -12.12 18.54
C ALA A 573 -1.89 -12.07 17.71
N VAL A 574 -2.86 -12.89 18.11
CA VAL A 574 -4.19 -13.04 17.49
C VAL A 574 -5.30 -12.92 18.52
N LYS A 575 -6.53 -12.95 18.07
CA LYS A 575 -7.70 -12.93 18.97
C LYS A 575 -7.64 -14.05 20.01
N PRO A 576 -8.22 -13.83 21.19
CA PRO A 576 -8.33 -14.86 22.23
C PRO A 576 -8.96 -16.15 21.71
N LYS A 577 -8.52 -17.27 22.25
CA LYS A 577 -9.02 -18.61 21.91
C LYS A 577 -8.88 -18.95 20.41
N TRP A 578 -7.88 -18.39 19.74
CA TRP A 578 -7.53 -18.79 18.39
C TRP A 578 -7.13 -20.26 18.38
N ASP A 579 -7.71 -21.03 17.49
CA ASP A 579 -7.50 -22.47 17.38
C ASP A 579 -6.75 -22.88 16.11
N GLY A 580 -6.21 -21.88 15.37
CA GLY A 580 -5.52 -22.11 14.09
C GLY A 580 -6.42 -22.67 12.99
N GLY A 581 -7.76 -22.65 13.20
CA GLY A 581 -8.73 -23.31 12.32
C GLY A 581 -8.71 -24.85 12.40
N ALA A 582 -7.90 -25.39 13.30
CA ALA A 582 -7.86 -26.79 13.71
C ALA A 582 -7.62 -26.79 15.22
N GLN A 583 -8.39 -27.54 15.98
CA GLN A 583 -8.29 -27.54 17.45
C GLN A 583 -6.83 -27.71 17.90
N LEU A 584 -6.22 -26.61 18.39
CA LEU A 584 -4.87 -26.65 18.93
C LEU A 584 -4.88 -27.52 20.19
N ARG A 585 -3.96 -28.49 20.24
CA ARG A 585 -3.76 -29.34 21.39
C ARG A 585 -2.79 -28.67 22.36
N GLY A 586 -3.00 -28.86 23.65
CA GLY A 586 -2.11 -28.38 24.71
C GLY A 586 -2.51 -27.05 25.35
N ALA A 587 -1.69 -26.60 26.30
CA ALA A 587 -1.94 -25.44 27.17
C ALA A 587 -1.76 -24.09 26.45
N ASP A 588 -1.20 -24.06 25.25
CA ASP A 588 -0.80 -22.83 24.56
C ASP A 588 -1.91 -22.21 23.72
N ARG A 589 -3.08 -22.01 24.34
CA ARG A 589 -4.13 -21.14 23.78
C ARG A 589 -3.86 -19.68 24.16
N ASN A 590 -2.61 -19.26 24.00
CA ASN A 590 -2.08 -18.00 24.51
C ASN A 590 -2.31 -16.81 23.56
N ALA A 591 -3.33 -16.86 22.72
CA ALA A 591 -3.61 -15.81 21.72
C ALA A 591 -2.42 -15.54 20.75
N ILE A 592 -1.62 -16.56 20.45
CA ILE A 592 -0.53 -16.51 19.46
C ILE A 592 -0.87 -17.37 18.25
N HIS A 593 -0.56 -16.88 17.07
CA HIS A 593 -0.67 -17.58 15.81
C HIS A 593 0.63 -18.34 15.53
N HIS A 594 0.56 -19.67 15.49
CA HIS A 594 1.74 -20.55 15.50
C HIS A 594 2.20 -21.06 14.12
N LYS A 595 1.72 -20.47 13.00
CA LYS A 595 2.25 -20.82 11.66
C LYS A 595 3.63 -20.23 11.40
N GLY A 596 4.12 -19.29 12.23
CA GLY A 596 5.42 -18.67 12.08
C GLY A 596 6.56 -19.68 11.88
N LEU A 597 7.54 -19.31 11.05
CA LEU A 597 8.83 -20.03 10.93
C LEU A 597 9.77 -19.69 12.09
N ILE A 598 9.49 -18.63 12.80
CA ILE A 598 10.16 -18.17 14.01
C ILE A 598 9.09 -18.07 15.09
N THR A 599 9.39 -18.56 16.30
CA THR A 599 8.50 -18.43 17.47
C THR A 599 8.30 -16.96 17.84
N TYR A 600 7.27 -16.67 18.64
CA TYR A 600 6.99 -15.30 19.09
C TYR A 600 8.18 -14.70 19.85
N ASP A 601 8.88 -15.49 20.66
CA ASP A 601 10.11 -15.12 21.38
C ASP A 601 11.40 -15.15 20.54
N GLY A 602 11.28 -15.33 19.21
CA GLY A 602 12.37 -15.12 18.26
C GLY A 602 13.22 -16.33 17.90
N ARG A 603 12.84 -17.58 18.27
CA ARG A 603 13.60 -18.80 17.96
C ARG A 603 13.18 -19.41 16.61
N PRO A 604 14.10 -19.70 15.67
CA PRO A 604 13.76 -20.39 14.43
C PRO A 604 13.21 -21.81 14.68
N LYS A 605 12.12 -22.16 14.01
CA LYS A 605 11.58 -23.52 13.96
C LYS A 605 12.25 -24.35 12.84
N PRO A 606 12.19 -25.68 12.87
CA PRO A 606 12.82 -26.51 11.85
C PRO A 606 12.40 -26.22 10.40
N ALA A 607 11.12 -25.86 10.16
CA ALA A 607 10.60 -25.48 8.84
C ALA A 607 11.25 -24.23 8.23
N TRP A 608 11.93 -23.39 9.04
CA TRP A 608 12.77 -22.30 8.57
C TRP A 608 13.83 -22.78 7.57
N ASN A 609 14.51 -23.89 7.89
CA ASN A 609 15.54 -24.43 7.01
C ASN A 609 14.94 -24.91 5.67
N ILE A 610 13.74 -25.48 5.70
CA ILE A 610 13.05 -25.95 4.49
C ILE A 610 12.79 -24.78 3.54
N LEU A 611 12.21 -23.69 4.04
CA LEU A 611 11.97 -22.50 3.22
C LEU A 611 13.28 -21.87 2.72
N ARG A 612 14.28 -21.73 3.60
CA ARG A 612 15.59 -21.17 3.24
C ARG A 612 16.26 -21.97 2.10
N ASP A 613 16.23 -23.27 2.18
CA ASP A 613 16.89 -24.15 1.21
C ASP A 613 16.13 -24.14 -0.13
N ASP A 614 14.80 -24.05 -0.12
CA ASP A 614 13.97 -23.84 -1.33
C ASP A 614 14.29 -22.49 -1.99
N ILE A 615 14.34 -21.40 -1.21
CA ILE A 615 14.69 -20.07 -1.73
C ILE A 615 16.06 -20.06 -2.41
N ARG A 616 17.06 -20.71 -1.79
CA ARG A 616 18.41 -20.81 -2.34
C ARG A 616 18.47 -21.61 -3.64
N ALA A 617 17.60 -22.59 -3.79
CA ALA A 617 17.49 -23.42 -4.98
C ALA A 617 16.67 -22.76 -6.11
N THR A 618 15.90 -21.71 -5.81
CA THR A 618 14.99 -21.07 -6.75
C THR A 618 15.54 -19.71 -7.22
N PRO A 619 16.00 -19.57 -8.48
CA PRO A 619 16.45 -18.32 -9.02
C PRO A 619 15.28 -17.32 -9.11
N LEU A 620 15.53 -16.05 -8.79
CA LEU A 620 14.51 -14.98 -8.92
C LEU A 620 14.00 -14.87 -10.34
N VAL A 621 14.91 -14.83 -11.33
CA VAL A 621 14.55 -14.81 -12.75
C VAL A 621 14.30 -16.22 -13.22
N ARG A 622 13.15 -16.45 -13.85
CA ARG A 622 12.75 -17.77 -14.32
C ARG A 622 13.61 -18.26 -15.47
N PRO A 623 13.94 -19.56 -15.50
CA PRO A 623 14.55 -20.19 -16.66
C PRO A 623 13.64 -20.12 -17.90
N ASP A 624 14.22 -19.98 -19.10
CA ASP A 624 13.49 -19.89 -20.36
C ASP A 624 12.55 -21.08 -20.61
N ALA A 625 12.94 -22.27 -20.21
CA ALA A 625 12.12 -23.48 -20.35
C ALA A 625 10.79 -23.38 -19.56
N ASP A 626 10.81 -22.82 -18.35
CA ASP A 626 9.61 -22.63 -17.51
C ASP A 626 8.71 -21.53 -18.12
N VAL A 627 9.32 -20.47 -18.65
CA VAL A 627 8.59 -19.39 -19.34
C VAL A 627 7.89 -19.93 -20.58
N ALA A 628 8.59 -20.73 -21.40
CA ALA A 628 8.01 -21.38 -22.57
C ALA A 628 6.86 -22.31 -22.23
N TYR A 629 7.01 -23.13 -21.17
CA TYR A 629 5.93 -24.00 -20.67
C TYR A 629 4.71 -23.22 -20.23
N ALA A 630 4.89 -22.16 -19.45
CA ALA A 630 3.80 -21.31 -18.96
C ALA A 630 3.06 -20.63 -20.11
N LEU A 631 3.79 -20.13 -21.11
CA LEU A 631 3.23 -19.51 -22.30
C LEU A 631 2.41 -20.49 -23.12
N ASN A 632 2.94 -21.70 -23.39
CA ASN A 632 2.24 -22.73 -24.13
C ASN A 632 0.96 -23.19 -23.42
N THR A 633 1.01 -23.33 -22.09
CA THR A 633 -0.17 -23.66 -21.28
C THR A 633 -1.24 -22.60 -21.40
N ARG A 634 -0.86 -21.31 -21.38
CA ARG A 634 -1.80 -20.19 -21.56
C ARG A 634 -2.44 -20.19 -22.93
N LEU A 635 -1.67 -20.40 -24.00
CA LEU A 635 -2.17 -20.45 -25.38
C LEU A 635 -3.18 -21.59 -25.54
N ALA A 636 -2.86 -22.79 -25.03
CA ALA A 636 -3.78 -23.92 -25.04
C ALA A 636 -5.11 -23.64 -24.33
N HIS A 637 -5.10 -22.92 -23.20
CA HIS A 637 -6.33 -22.52 -22.51
C HIS A 637 -7.12 -21.46 -23.28
N ARG A 638 -6.45 -20.50 -23.90
CA ARG A 638 -7.07 -19.47 -24.72
C ARG A 638 -7.79 -20.05 -25.94
N ASP A 639 -7.16 -21.02 -26.59
CA ASP A 639 -7.73 -21.69 -27.77
C ASP A 639 -8.93 -22.57 -27.38
N ARG A 640 -8.86 -23.31 -26.27
CA ARG A 640 -10.01 -24.07 -25.75
C ARG A 640 -11.19 -23.15 -25.43
N GLY A 641 -10.96 -21.99 -24.84
CA GLY A 641 -12.00 -20.99 -24.58
C GLY A 641 -12.65 -20.46 -25.87
N ARG A 642 -11.87 -20.23 -26.91
CA ARG A 642 -12.37 -19.81 -28.24
C ARG A 642 -13.16 -20.91 -28.92
N ILE A 643 -12.70 -22.16 -28.87
CA ILE A 643 -13.42 -23.30 -29.41
C ILE A 643 -14.75 -23.50 -28.65
N GLY A 644 -14.74 -23.42 -27.31
CA GLY A 644 -15.95 -23.53 -26.50
C GLY A 644 -16.97 -22.42 -26.81
N ALA A 645 -16.52 -21.19 -26.99
CA ALA A 645 -17.39 -20.07 -27.39
C ALA A 645 -17.94 -20.26 -28.80
N GLY A 646 -17.13 -20.74 -29.75
CA GLY A 646 -17.57 -21.05 -31.11
C GLY A 646 -18.64 -22.15 -31.15
N VAL A 647 -18.45 -23.20 -30.37
CA VAL A 647 -19.43 -24.30 -30.22
C VAL A 647 -20.73 -23.79 -29.59
N ALA A 648 -20.65 -22.97 -28.53
CA ALA A 648 -21.85 -22.41 -27.88
C ALA A 648 -22.63 -21.48 -28.84
N ILE A 649 -21.93 -20.64 -29.61
CA ILE A 649 -22.55 -19.79 -30.63
C ILE A 649 -23.18 -20.66 -31.73
N GLY A 650 -22.49 -21.70 -32.18
CA GLY A 650 -23.04 -22.65 -33.16
C GLY A 650 -24.33 -23.34 -32.70
N ILE A 651 -24.38 -23.76 -31.43
CA ILE A 651 -25.58 -24.35 -30.83
C ILE A 651 -26.71 -23.32 -30.75
N LEU A 652 -26.44 -22.08 -30.34
CA LEU A 652 -27.44 -21.01 -30.27
C LEU A 652 -28.02 -20.66 -31.65
N VAL A 653 -27.18 -20.60 -32.67
CA VAL A 653 -27.59 -20.36 -34.06
C VAL A 653 -28.48 -21.51 -34.56
N ALA A 654 -28.08 -22.77 -34.31
CA ALA A 654 -28.87 -23.94 -34.67
C ALA A 654 -30.21 -23.96 -33.98
N LEU A 655 -30.29 -23.64 -32.68
CA LEU A 655 -31.54 -23.51 -31.94
C LEU A 655 -32.44 -22.41 -32.49
N PHE A 656 -31.87 -21.26 -32.87
CA PHE A 656 -32.61 -20.14 -33.45
C PHE A 656 -33.17 -20.48 -34.82
N VAL A 657 -32.41 -21.19 -35.65
CA VAL A 657 -32.88 -21.68 -36.98
C VAL A 657 -34.01 -22.72 -36.81
N PHE A 658 -33.86 -23.62 -35.82
CA PHE A 658 -34.88 -24.63 -35.52
C PHE A 658 -36.22 -23.98 -35.08
N LEU A 659 -36.15 -23.02 -34.15
CA LEU A 659 -37.33 -22.27 -33.71
C LEU A 659 -37.97 -21.43 -34.84
N ALA A 660 -37.16 -20.87 -35.72
CA ALA A 660 -37.66 -20.10 -36.87
C ALA A 660 -38.39 -21.00 -37.90
N VAL A 661 -37.88 -22.24 -38.14
CA VAL A 661 -38.49 -23.22 -39.01
C VAL A 661 -39.82 -23.72 -38.41
N ASP A 662 -39.83 -24.01 -37.10
CA ASP A 662 -41.05 -24.43 -36.40
C ASP A 662 -42.10 -23.33 -36.40
N LEU A 663 -41.71 -22.07 -36.17
CA LEU A 663 -42.63 -20.93 -36.25
C LEU A 663 -43.21 -20.74 -37.66
N TRP A 664 -42.35 -20.90 -38.68
CA TRP A 664 -42.80 -20.80 -40.08
C TRP A 664 -43.74 -21.94 -40.46
N ALA A 665 -43.45 -23.17 -40.03
CA ALA A 665 -44.35 -24.33 -40.22
C ALA A 665 -45.69 -24.14 -39.49
N PHE A 666 -45.65 -23.62 -38.25
CA PHE A 666 -46.86 -23.31 -37.46
C PHE A 666 -47.72 -22.22 -38.14
N LEU A 667 -47.08 -21.15 -38.65
CA LEU A 667 -47.78 -20.07 -39.35
C LEU A 667 -48.34 -20.55 -40.69
N GLY A 668 -47.66 -21.47 -41.40
CA GLY A 668 -48.15 -22.13 -42.60
C GLY A 668 -49.37 -23.00 -42.30
N TRP A 669 -49.30 -23.82 -41.26
CA TRP A 669 -50.43 -24.66 -40.81
C TRP A 669 -51.66 -23.83 -40.40
N ARG A 670 -51.45 -22.74 -39.65
CA ARG A 670 -52.53 -21.82 -39.27
C ARG A 670 -53.18 -21.10 -40.47
N ARG A 671 -52.43 -20.80 -41.53
CA ARG A 671 -53.00 -20.26 -42.78
C ARG A 671 -53.80 -21.29 -43.56
N ALA A 672 -53.39 -22.56 -43.50
CA ALA A 672 -54.18 -23.64 -44.16
C ALA A 672 -55.55 -23.89 -43.43
N ILE A 673 -55.54 -23.85 -42.08
CA ILE A 673 -56.80 -23.99 -41.33
C ILE A 673 -57.74 -22.80 -41.57
N LEU A 674 -57.26 -21.59 -41.69
CA LEU A 674 -58.07 -20.39 -41.92
C LEU A 674 -58.55 -20.26 -43.39
N ALA A 675 -57.99 -21.07 -44.29
CA ALA A 675 -58.48 -21.16 -45.69
C ALA A 675 -59.56 -22.21 -45.85
N ASP A 676 -59.66 -23.24 -45.01
CA ASP A 676 -60.69 -24.27 -44.98
C ASP A 676 -62.01 -23.80 -44.33
N ASP A 677 -61.98 -22.71 -43.56
CA ASP A 677 -63.19 -22.12 -42.93
C ASP A 677 -63.88 -21.04 -43.81
N ALA A 678 -63.41 -20.87 -45.07
CA ALA A 678 -63.95 -19.85 -45.99
C ALA A 678 -64.66 -20.39 -47.24
N ASP A 679 -64.91 -21.71 -47.33
CA ASP A 679 -65.81 -22.32 -48.33
C ASP A 679 -67.13 -22.81 -47.77
#